data_f00878c9ecf433a6f16d0d1864ff8ae4
#
_entry.id   f00878c9ecf433a6f16d0d1864ff8ae4
#
_cell.length_a   1.000
_cell.length_b   1.000
_cell.length_c   1.000
_cell.angle_alpha   90.00
_cell.angle_beta   90.00
_cell.angle_gamma   90.00
#
_symmetry.space_group_name_H-M   'P 1'
#
loop_
_entity.id
_entity.type
_entity.pdbx_description
1 polymer ?
#
loop_
_entity_poly.entity_id
_entity_poly.type
_entity_poly.pdbx_seq_one_letter_code
_entity_poly.pdbx_strand_id
1 'polypeptide(L)'
;MGSMVKRHNKNGKRSLDAAKSITKPAKKPRISVDSSEEDEPIKAPSSFVPEIEEEAEKDELDQLDEEESDELVDNDENKKIEPESDDDMEKDGKHKEQRKLLRDRKQSRKSGTQVQQIKNLWEKLRVKSAPMPKAERQKLADQVWELAKDCISDLVLKHDASRVVQTLVKYSAKDRREQIVNALKGKFYLLATSAYGKYLLVKLLHYGTKNSRQAIIDELHGNLRKLMRHREGAYVVEDLYVLYATNEQKQQMIREFWGAEYAAFKNSHKGLTIEEVCESSVEKRTIIARNLVGTITASVEKGSTGFQILHAAMRELVHIANDKEISEMIELLHEQFAELVHTPEGSEVACNLIARANAKERKVIIRALRDHAEALIKNEHGNEVFITLLLCVDDTVLVYKSFGPSFKEHLKEFIVDKYGRRPFLYILVGLDGKYFNPHVIKSFDRYVEMSKATSKKDSLQRRLELLEKFAPLFLQTVLHHYSEILSENLGSQFIAELLVNDELYEQLKEKDRTVFEEVVDRIAVTFKGDITEADHPIHKSFSTRLLKSLIQGGKWNSKEKKFEPLHKVPILGVHFAEKFYDNIIDSSNLLDWIKNPDSSFTVVALFESLQGKKEGKQFFNDFKSIKNKIDSDESNKGANLLLRLVKENEV
;
A
#
# COMPACT_ATOMS: atom_id res chain seq x y z
N MET A 1 -38.88 42.58 2.79
CA MET A 1 -38.72 42.22 4.23
C MET A 1 -39.01 40.74 4.36
N GLY A 2 -38.01 39.91 4.70
CA GLY A 2 -38.13 38.47 4.81
C GLY A 2 -36.74 37.88 5.03
N SER A 3 -36.36 37.68 6.29
CA SER A 3 -35.05 37.25 6.73
C SER A 3 -34.78 35.78 6.37
N MET A 4 -33.69 35.53 5.62
CA MET A 4 -33.12 34.18 5.42
C MET A 4 -32.30 33.78 6.65
N VAL A 5 -32.75 32.73 7.32
CA VAL A 5 -32.00 32.06 8.38
C VAL A 5 -30.95 31.14 7.75
N LYS A 6 -29.68 31.45 7.93
CA LYS A 6 -28.56 30.57 7.57
C LYS A 6 -28.46 29.43 8.58
N ARG A 7 -28.75 28.21 8.16
CA ARG A 7 -28.40 27.01 8.92
C ARG A 7 -26.94 26.64 8.63
N HIS A 8 -26.09 26.72 9.64
CA HIS A 8 -24.73 26.22 9.61
C HIS A 8 -24.74 24.69 9.69
N ASN A 9 -24.18 24.06 8.68
CA ASN A 9 -23.98 22.62 8.63
C ASN A 9 -22.62 22.28 9.31
N LYS A 10 -22.66 21.66 10.49
CA LYS A 10 -21.45 21.32 11.28
C LYS A 10 -20.93 19.89 11.02
N ASN A 11 -21.26 19.27 9.88
CA ASN A 11 -20.94 17.86 9.66
C ASN A 11 -19.64 17.57 8.86
N GLY A 12 -18.82 18.58 8.56
CA GLY A 12 -17.63 18.40 7.70
C GLY A 12 -16.35 17.90 8.38
N LYS A 13 -16.30 17.78 9.72
CA LYS A 13 -15.03 17.46 10.42
C LYS A 13 -14.87 16.02 10.93
N ARG A 14 -15.94 15.23 10.93
CA ARG A 14 -15.88 13.85 11.48
C ARG A 14 -15.47 12.76 10.48
N SER A 15 -15.53 12.99 9.17
CA SER A 15 -15.14 12.00 8.15
C SER A 15 -13.62 11.84 7.99
N LEU A 16 -12.85 12.90 8.27
CA LEU A 16 -11.39 12.88 8.13
C LEU A 16 -10.67 12.06 9.21
N ASP A 17 -11.24 11.96 10.40
CA ASP A 17 -10.62 11.20 11.51
C ASP A 17 -10.83 9.68 11.38
N ALA A 18 -11.91 9.24 10.77
CA ALA A 18 -12.14 7.82 10.49
C ALA A 18 -11.16 7.24 9.44
N ALA A 19 -10.77 8.03 8.43
CA ALA A 19 -9.78 7.61 7.42
C ALA A 19 -8.36 7.50 7.98
N LYS A 20 -8.01 8.29 9.02
CA LYS A 20 -6.68 8.24 9.65
C LYS A 20 -6.44 6.98 10.50
N SER A 21 -7.47 6.31 10.98
CA SER A 21 -7.34 5.09 11.79
C SER A 21 -7.06 3.82 10.97
N ILE A 22 -7.27 3.84 9.65
CA ILE A 22 -7.12 2.68 8.76
C ILE A 22 -5.71 2.58 8.13
N THR A 23 -4.89 3.63 8.20
CA THR A 23 -3.62 3.74 7.45
C THR A 23 -2.34 3.56 8.25
N LYS A 24 -2.29 2.77 9.33
CA LYS A 24 -1.01 2.39 9.95
C LYS A 24 -0.55 1.03 9.44
N PRO A 25 0.54 0.96 8.64
CA PRO A 25 1.06 -0.31 8.16
C PRO A 25 1.74 -1.08 9.30
N ALA A 26 1.42 -2.36 9.42
CA ALA A 26 2.10 -3.29 10.32
C ALA A 26 3.58 -3.42 9.96
N LYS A 27 4.48 -3.25 10.92
CA LYS A 27 5.91 -3.50 10.77
C LYS A 27 6.14 -5.00 10.59
N LYS A 28 6.62 -5.41 9.41
CA LYS A 28 7.16 -6.75 9.18
C LYS A 28 8.61 -6.83 9.64
N PRO A 29 9.08 -7.97 10.19
CA PRO A 29 10.48 -8.16 10.57
C PRO A 29 11.38 -8.28 9.34
N ARG A 30 12.60 -7.73 9.44
CA ARG A 30 13.66 -7.83 8.44
C ARG A 30 14.15 -9.27 8.35
N ILE A 31 14.05 -9.88 7.18
CA ILE A 31 14.83 -11.07 6.81
C ILE A 31 15.81 -10.63 5.73
N SER A 32 17.11 -10.80 6.02
CA SER A 32 18.18 -10.66 5.05
C SER A 32 18.11 -11.80 4.05
N VAL A 33 17.98 -11.48 2.76
CA VAL A 33 18.09 -12.48 1.70
C VAL A 33 19.42 -12.27 0.99
N ASP A 34 20.27 -13.25 1.14
CA ASP A 34 21.48 -13.46 0.37
C ASP A 34 21.09 -13.97 -1.04
N SER A 35 21.75 -13.44 -2.05
CA SER A 35 21.44 -13.71 -3.45
C SER A 35 22.47 -14.65 -4.05
N SER A 36 22.08 -15.86 -4.34
CA SER A 36 22.56 -16.65 -5.51
C SER A 36 21.79 -17.96 -5.56
N GLU A 37 21.17 -18.23 -6.69
CA GLU A 37 21.18 -19.51 -7.42
C GLU A 37 19.90 -19.74 -8.23
N GLU A 38 20.11 -20.18 -9.37
CA GLU A 38 19.47 -20.78 -10.53
C GLU A 38 18.03 -21.33 -10.45
N ASP A 39 17.31 -21.18 -11.57
CA ASP A 39 15.97 -21.68 -11.86
C ASP A 39 15.86 -23.21 -11.83
N GLU A 40 14.95 -23.75 -11.02
CA GLU A 40 14.28 -25.04 -11.26
C GLU A 40 12.76 -24.94 -10.92
N PRO A 41 11.90 -25.78 -11.55
CA PRO A 41 10.46 -25.57 -11.57
C PRO A 41 9.78 -25.98 -10.26
N ILE A 42 8.94 -25.08 -9.73
CA ILE A 42 8.26 -25.21 -8.44
C ILE A 42 7.17 -26.28 -8.49
N LYS A 43 7.39 -27.37 -7.75
CA LYS A 43 6.35 -28.31 -7.31
C LYS A 43 5.55 -27.68 -6.17
N ALA A 44 4.23 -27.79 -6.22
CA ALA A 44 3.31 -27.32 -5.20
C ALA A 44 3.64 -27.92 -3.81
N PRO A 45 3.69 -27.13 -2.73
CA PRO A 45 3.88 -27.68 -1.40
C PRO A 45 2.57 -28.17 -0.79
N SER A 46 2.63 -29.38 -0.28
CA SER A 46 1.64 -29.99 0.60
C SER A 46 1.52 -29.22 1.92
N SER A 47 0.29 -29.18 2.42
CA SER A 47 -0.14 -28.58 3.68
C SER A 47 0.83 -28.75 4.86
N PHE A 48 1.46 -27.67 5.29
CA PHE A 48 2.05 -27.55 6.60
C PHE A 48 1.24 -26.52 7.40
N VAL A 49 0.61 -26.96 8.47
CA VAL A 49 -0.06 -26.11 9.45
C VAL A 49 0.99 -25.89 10.56
N PRO A 50 1.54 -24.68 10.76
CA PRO A 50 2.36 -24.43 11.94
C PRO A 50 1.46 -24.31 13.16
N GLU A 51 1.79 -25.03 14.23
CA GLU A 51 1.31 -24.72 15.56
C GLU A 51 1.82 -23.33 15.94
N ILE A 52 0.91 -22.39 16.08
CA ILE A 52 1.23 -21.02 16.50
C ILE A 52 1.45 -21.07 18.02
N GLU A 53 2.68 -20.92 18.45
CA GLU A 53 3.01 -20.52 19.80
C GLU A 53 2.40 -19.12 20.04
N GLU A 54 1.58 -19.02 21.10
CA GLU A 54 0.90 -17.79 21.50
C GLU A 54 1.91 -16.80 22.13
N GLU A 55 2.62 -16.04 21.30
CA GLU A 55 3.22 -14.78 21.75
C GLU A 55 2.13 -13.72 21.87
N ALA A 56 2.17 -12.97 22.98
CA ALA A 56 1.18 -11.96 23.34
C ALA A 56 1.30 -10.76 22.39
N GLU A 57 0.71 -10.86 21.20
CA GLU A 57 0.42 -9.70 20.36
C GLU A 57 -0.62 -8.84 21.05
N LYS A 58 -0.37 -7.53 21.12
CA LYS A 58 -1.38 -6.55 21.56
C LYS A 58 -2.52 -6.61 20.55
N ASP A 59 -3.64 -7.13 20.99
CA ASP A 59 -4.84 -7.30 20.20
C ASP A 59 -5.44 -5.93 19.90
N GLU A 60 -5.40 -5.47 18.64
CA GLU A 60 -6.00 -4.18 18.22
C GLU A 60 -7.48 -4.07 18.58
N LEU A 61 -8.19 -5.20 18.66
CA LEU A 61 -9.57 -5.27 19.12
C LEU A 61 -9.74 -4.90 20.61
N ASP A 62 -8.68 -5.00 21.42
CA ASP A 62 -8.70 -4.58 22.82
C ASP A 62 -8.53 -3.06 22.97
N GLN A 63 -7.92 -2.36 22.00
CA GLN A 63 -7.82 -0.89 22.00
C GLN A 63 -9.18 -0.23 21.74
N LEU A 64 -10.03 -0.83 20.92
CA LEU A 64 -11.41 -0.36 20.72
C LEU A 64 -12.26 -0.43 21.98
N ASP A 65 -11.99 -1.39 22.89
CA ASP A 65 -12.65 -1.49 24.19
C ASP A 65 -12.16 -0.41 25.18
N GLU A 66 -10.95 0.15 25.02
CA GLU A 66 -10.40 1.21 25.88
C GLU A 66 -10.91 2.60 25.45
N GLU A 67 -10.96 2.90 24.14
CA GLU A 67 -11.47 4.19 23.65
C GLU A 67 -12.96 4.42 23.98
N GLU A 68 -13.82 3.37 23.98
CA GLU A 68 -15.22 3.48 24.40
C GLU A 68 -15.40 3.56 25.94
N SER A 69 -14.40 3.09 26.73
CA SER A 69 -14.50 3.17 28.19
C SER A 69 -14.23 4.58 28.73
N ASP A 70 -13.38 5.35 28.02
CA ASP A 70 -12.99 6.70 28.45
C ASP A 70 -14.07 7.75 28.12
N GLU A 71 -14.87 7.57 27.07
CA GLU A 71 -16.01 8.47 26.80
C GLU A 71 -17.19 8.36 27.79
N LEU A 72 -17.26 7.29 28.57
CA LEU A 72 -18.39 7.05 29.54
C LEU A 72 -18.01 7.25 31.00
N VAL A 73 -16.73 7.46 31.34
CA VAL A 73 -16.27 7.65 32.73
C VAL A 73 -16.08 9.12 33.09
N ASP A 74 -16.03 10.02 32.11
CA ASP A 74 -15.58 11.41 32.33
C ASP A 74 -16.66 12.39 32.76
N ASN A 75 -17.79 11.93 33.34
CA ASN A 75 -18.82 12.86 33.82
C ASN A 75 -19.16 12.80 35.31
N ASP A 76 -18.43 12.06 36.17
CA ASP A 76 -18.86 11.99 37.58
C ASP A 76 -17.78 12.06 38.70
N GLU A 77 -16.49 12.28 38.41
CA GLU A 77 -15.46 12.27 39.50
C GLU A 77 -14.53 13.48 39.61
N ASN A 78 -14.78 14.61 38.95
CA ASN A 78 -13.96 15.82 39.18
C ASN A 78 -14.78 17.08 39.40
N LYS A 79 -15.70 17.06 40.39
CA LYS A 79 -16.20 18.30 41.03
C LYS A 79 -15.49 18.50 42.36
N LYS A 80 -14.62 19.51 42.42
CA LYS A 80 -14.13 20.08 43.67
C LYS A 80 -15.27 20.42 44.57
N ILE A 81 -15.12 20.01 45.83
CA ILE A 81 -16.05 20.29 46.92
C ILE A 81 -16.04 21.81 47.22
N GLU A 82 -17.09 22.51 46.78
CA GLU A 82 -17.51 23.77 47.36
C GLU A 82 -18.82 23.54 48.14
N PRO A 83 -19.13 24.29 49.19
CA PRO A 83 -20.22 23.93 50.12
C PRO A 83 -21.59 24.08 49.44
N GLU A 84 -22.32 22.97 49.38
CA GLU A 84 -23.64 22.85 48.77
C GLU A 84 -24.71 23.62 49.54
N SER A 85 -25.60 24.28 48.80
CA SER A 85 -26.85 24.83 49.30
C SER A 85 -27.91 23.74 49.51
N ASP A 86 -28.87 23.93 50.40
CA ASP A 86 -29.90 22.95 50.78
C ASP A 86 -30.75 22.40 49.61
N ASP A 87 -30.81 23.11 48.48
CA ASP A 87 -31.48 22.70 47.23
C ASP A 87 -30.78 21.55 46.48
N ASP A 88 -29.48 21.36 46.66
CA ASP A 88 -28.69 20.31 45.96
C ASP A 88 -28.79 18.95 46.70
N MET A 89 -29.03 18.94 48.02
CA MET A 89 -29.31 17.72 48.79
C MET A 89 -30.64 17.04 48.40
N GLU A 90 -31.66 17.82 48.04
CA GLU A 90 -32.97 17.27 47.61
C GLU A 90 -32.90 16.66 46.20
N LYS A 91 -32.07 17.21 45.33
CA LYS A 91 -31.81 16.65 43.99
C LYS A 91 -30.99 15.35 44.05
N ASP A 92 -29.98 15.27 44.91
CA ASP A 92 -29.16 14.07 45.09
C ASP A 92 -29.96 12.92 45.73
N GLY A 93 -30.91 13.22 46.64
CA GLY A 93 -31.85 12.26 47.16
C GLY A 93 -32.77 11.66 46.09
N LYS A 94 -33.36 12.48 45.22
CA LYS A 94 -34.19 12.04 44.08
C LYS A 94 -33.42 11.21 43.08
N HIS A 95 -32.17 11.57 42.79
CA HIS A 95 -31.30 10.78 41.94
C HIS A 95 -30.91 9.43 42.54
N LYS A 96 -30.67 9.35 43.84
CA LYS A 96 -30.42 8.09 44.57
C LYS A 96 -31.63 7.16 44.56
N GLU A 97 -32.82 7.69 44.78
CA GLU A 97 -34.07 6.92 44.67
C GLU A 97 -34.34 6.43 43.26
N GLN A 98 -34.12 7.27 42.25
CA GLN A 98 -34.27 6.90 40.85
C GLN A 98 -33.28 5.81 40.44
N ARG A 99 -32.03 5.90 40.89
CA ARG A 99 -31.00 4.85 40.69
C ARG A 99 -31.40 3.53 41.38
N LYS A 100 -31.98 3.60 42.60
CA LYS A 100 -32.47 2.43 43.33
C LYS A 100 -33.65 1.78 42.61
N LEU A 101 -34.62 2.54 42.16
CA LEU A 101 -35.78 2.07 41.42
C LEU A 101 -35.39 1.44 40.05
N LEU A 102 -34.41 2.01 39.39
CA LEU A 102 -33.83 1.42 38.17
C LEU A 102 -33.08 0.12 38.45
N ARG A 103 -32.39 0.03 39.60
CA ARG A 103 -31.69 -1.20 40.02
C ARG A 103 -32.71 -2.30 40.34
N ASP A 104 -33.77 -1.99 41.09
CA ASP A 104 -34.85 -2.91 41.46
C ASP A 104 -35.60 -3.41 40.19
N ARG A 105 -35.88 -2.51 39.24
CA ARG A 105 -36.44 -2.88 37.92
C ARG A 105 -35.52 -3.75 37.10
N LYS A 106 -34.18 -3.56 37.18
CA LYS A 106 -33.19 -4.44 36.50
C LYS A 106 -33.15 -5.81 37.16
N GLN A 107 -33.26 -5.89 38.49
CA GLN A 107 -33.28 -7.16 39.26
C GLN A 107 -34.55 -7.98 39.07
N SER A 108 -35.70 -7.33 38.93
CA SER A 108 -36.99 -7.99 38.72
C SER A 108 -37.19 -8.56 37.30
N ARG A 109 -36.30 -8.27 36.39
CA ARG A 109 -36.33 -8.88 35.05
C ARG A 109 -35.86 -10.34 35.09
N LYS A 110 -36.44 -11.19 34.22
CA LYS A 110 -36.01 -12.58 34.02
C LYS A 110 -34.46 -12.63 33.87
N SER A 111 -33.82 -13.38 34.74
CA SER A 111 -32.33 -13.47 34.85
C SER A 111 -31.61 -12.23 35.43
N GLY A 112 -32.28 -11.27 36.07
CA GLY A 112 -31.65 -10.04 36.56
C GLY A 112 -30.58 -10.27 37.64
N THR A 113 -30.83 -11.16 38.59
CA THR A 113 -29.86 -11.55 39.64
C THR A 113 -28.66 -12.31 39.05
N GLN A 114 -28.91 -13.20 38.08
CA GLN A 114 -27.88 -13.98 37.39
C GLN A 114 -26.95 -13.06 36.58
N VAL A 115 -27.53 -12.07 35.90
CA VAL A 115 -26.74 -11.07 35.14
C VAL A 115 -25.84 -10.26 36.06
N GLN A 116 -26.28 -9.92 37.28
CA GLN A 116 -25.44 -9.19 38.24
C GLN A 116 -24.26 -10.05 38.74
N GLN A 117 -24.48 -11.34 39.01
CA GLN A 117 -23.40 -12.26 39.37
C GLN A 117 -22.37 -12.42 38.24
N ILE A 118 -22.85 -12.55 37.00
CA ILE A 118 -22.03 -12.63 35.81
C ILE A 118 -21.16 -11.37 35.70
N LYS A 119 -21.72 -10.18 35.88
CA LYS A 119 -20.97 -8.92 35.83
C LYS A 119 -19.87 -8.84 36.88
N ASN A 120 -20.15 -9.23 38.11
CA ASN A 120 -19.14 -9.22 39.17
C ASN A 120 -17.94 -10.14 38.90
N LEU A 121 -18.19 -11.31 38.28
CA LEU A 121 -17.13 -12.21 37.87
C LEU A 121 -16.36 -11.68 36.63
N TRP A 122 -17.10 -11.09 35.70
CA TRP A 122 -16.51 -10.50 34.50
C TRP A 122 -15.59 -9.31 34.81
N GLU A 123 -15.97 -8.45 35.76
CA GLU A 123 -15.11 -7.35 36.22
C GLU A 123 -13.74 -7.84 36.69
N LYS A 124 -13.69 -9.00 37.37
CA LYS A 124 -12.44 -9.63 37.75
C LYS A 124 -11.68 -10.21 36.56
N LEU A 125 -12.39 -10.78 35.57
CA LEU A 125 -11.82 -11.42 34.40
C LEU A 125 -11.21 -10.40 33.41
N ARG A 126 -11.76 -9.19 33.30
CA ARG A 126 -11.35 -8.15 32.36
C ARG A 126 -10.10 -7.36 32.79
N VAL A 127 -9.76 -7.37 34.09
CA VAL A 127 -8.65 -6.58 34.62
C VAL A 127 -7.33 -7.02 34.01
N LYS A 128 -6.65 -6.11 33.34
CA LYS A 128 -5.34 -6.32 32.70
C LYS A 128 -4.18 -5.85 33.57
N SER A 129 -4.44 -4.96 34.54
CA SER A 129 -3.39 -4.29 35.35
C SER A 129 -2.65 -5.20 36.34
N ALA A 130 -3.19 -6.36 36.67
CA ALA A 130 -2.50 -7.36 37.48
C ALA A 130 -2.28 -8.63 36.66
N PRO A 131 -1.05 -9.20 36.61
CA PRO A 131 -0.75 -10.44 35.91
C PRO A 131 -1.48 -11.61 36.58
N MET A 132 -2.66 -11.97 36.05
CA MET A 132 -3.40 -13.12 36.50
C MET A 132 -2.89 -14.39 35.82
N PRO A 133 -2.57 -15.46 36.57
CA PRO A 133 -2.15 -16.74 35.99
C PRO A 133 -3.20 -17.30 35.02
N LYS A 134 -2.74 -17.90 33.89
CA LYS A 134 -3.64 -18.49 32.87
C LYS A 134 -4.67 -19.44 33.48
N ALA A 135 -4.27 -20.25 34.47
CA ALA A 135 -5.16 -21.21 35.15
C ALA A 135 -6.28 -20.53 35.98
N GLU A 136 -5.99 -19.41 36.60
CA GLU A 136 -6.97 -18.67 37.38
C GLU A 136 -7.96 -17.93 36.47
N ARG A 137 -7.46 -17.34 35.40
CA ARG A 137 -8.27 -16.72 34.36
C ARG A 137 -9.21 -17.74 33.70
N GLN A 138 -8.73 -18.97 33.46
CA GLN A 138 -9.55 -20.04 32.93
C GLN A 138 -10.67 -20.44 33.90
N LYS A 139 -10.38 -20.56 35.21
CA LYS A 139 -11.37 -20.87 36.24
C LYS A 139 -12.47 -19.79 36.31
N LEU A 140 -12.09 -18.51 36.24
CA LEU A 140 -13.07 -17.41 36.18
C LEU A 140 -13.92 -17.47 34.90
N ALA A 141 -13.32 -17.74 33.76
CA ALA A 141 -14.03 -17.92 32.50
C ALA A 141 -15.01 -19.12 32.58
N ASP A 142 -14.61 -20.21 33.24
CA ASP A 142 -15.48 -21.37 33.48
C ASP A 142 -16.69 -21.01 34.39
N GLN A 143 -16.47 -20.24 35.44
CA GLN A 143 -17.56 -19.78 36.31
C GLN A 143 -18.54 -18.85 35.60
N VAL A 144 -18.01 -17.90 34.80
CA VAL A 144 -18.84 -17.02 33.96
C VAL A 144 -19.63 -17.81 32.94
N TRP A 145 -19.01 -18.84 32.34
CA TRP A 145 -19.67 -19.73 31.38
C TRP A 145 -20.85 -20.48 31.97
N GLU A 146 -20.65 -21.13 33.12
CA GLU A 146 -21.75 -21.88 33.79
C GLU A 146 -22.95 -21.02 34.10
N LEU A 147 -22.78 -19.77 34.43
CA LEU A 147 -23.85 -18.81 34.63
C LEU A 147 -24.46 -18.27 33.33
N ALA A 148 -23.67 -18.14 32.28
CA ALA A 148 -24.06 -17.44 31.05
C ALA A 148 -24.65 -18.38 29.98
N LYS A 149 -24.29 -19.67 29.95
CA LYS A 149 -24.59 -20.62 28.85
C LYS A 149 -26.07 -20.68 28.45
N ASP A 150 -26.99 -20.58 29.42
CA ASP A 150 -28.42 -20.68 29.15
C ASP A 150 -29.09 -19.34 28.81
N CYS A 151 -28.37 -18.22 28.94
CA CYS A 151 -28.89 -16.87 28.71
C CYS A 151 -28.05 -16.02 27.73
N ILE A 152 -27.12 -16.63 26.98
CA ILE A 152 -26.26 -15.94 26.02
C ILE A 152 -27.06 -15.06 25.06
N SER A 153 -28.16 -15.59 24.52
CA SER A 153 -29.03 -14.89 23.58
C SER A 153 -29.64 -13.60 24.14
N ASP A 154 -29.87 -13.54 25.45
CA ASP A 154 -30.43 -12.38 26.13
C ASP A 154 -29.34 -11.38 26.55
N LEU A 155 -28.12 -11.88 26.79
CA LEU A 155 -26.98 -11.07 27.17
C LEU A 155 -26.46 -10.22 25.97
N VAL A 156 -26.35 -10.81 24.79
CA VAL A 156 -25.71 -10.17 23.62
C VAL A 156 -26.43 -8.93 23.09
N LEU A 157 -27.73 -8.77 23.38
CA LEU A 157 -28.53 -7.63 22.96
C LEU A 157 -28.50 -6.47 23.96
N LYS A 158 -27.85 -6.65 25.12
CA LYS A 158 -27.74 -5.62 26.16
C LYS A 158 -26.34 -5.04 26.14
N HIS A 159 -26.22 -3.72 26.18
CA HIS A 159 -24.93 -2.99 26.10
C HIS A 159 -23.85 -3.59 27.02
N ASP A 160 -24.05 -3.56 28.33
CA ASP A 160 -23.05 -4.03 29.30
C ASP A 160 -22.84 -5.55 29.29
N ALA A 161 -23.87 -6.32 28.94
CA ALA A 161 -23.80 -7.77 28.98
C ALA A 161 -23.20 -8.35 27.71
N SER A 162 -23.26 -7.65 26.58
CA SER A 162 -22.57 -8.03 25.35
C SER A 162 -21.06 -8.13 25.58
N ARG A 163 -20.46 -7.22 26.34
CA ARG A 163 -19.02 -7.24 26.68
C ARG A 163 -18.62 -8.48 27.47
N VAL A 164 -19.51 -9.02 28.32
CA VAL A 164 -19.26 -10.31 29.00
C VAL A 164 -19.08 -11.44 27.99
N VAL A 165 -19.99 -11.53 27.01
CA VAL A 165 -19.92 -12.59 25.99
C VAL A 165 -18.71 -12.41 25.10
N GLN A 166 -18.34 -11.17 24.77
CA GLN A 166 -17.10 -10.87 24.03
C GLN A 166 -15.85 -11.37 24.77
N THR A 167 -15.79 -11.14 26.09
CA THR A 167 -14.69 -11.63 26.94
C THR A 167 -14.68 -13.16 27.04
N LEU A 168 -15.86 -13.78 27.12
CA LEU A 168 -15.98 -15.25 27.09
C LEU A 168 -15.46 -15.82 25.76
N VAL A 169 -15.80 -15.24 24.64
CA VAL A 169 -15.31 -15.67 23.32
C VAL A 169 -13.78 -15.64 23.27
N LYS A 170 -13.16 -14.59 23.82
CA LYS A 170 -11.70 -14.45 23.86
C LYS A 170 -11.02 -15.56 24.68
N TYR A 171 -11.49 -15.83 25.90
CA TYR A 171 -10.83 -16.71 26.85
C TYR A 171 -11.37 -18.15 26.87
N SER A 172 -12.40 -18.48 26.10
CA SER A 172 -12.96 -19.83 26.04
C SER A 172 -12.23 -20.76 25.08
N ALA A 173 -12.29 -22.07 25.34
CA ALA A 173 -11.85 -23.12 24.45
C ALA A 173 -12.72 -23.18 23.15
N LYS A 174 -12.21 -23.84 22.10
CA LYS A 174 -12.88 -23.96 20.79
C LYS A 174 -14.32 -24.45 20.90
N ASP A 175 -14.56 -25.50 21.68
CA ASP A 175 -15.88 -26.11 21.82
C ASP A 175 -16.92 -25.15 22.42
N ARG A 176 -16.52 -24.34 23.38
CA ARG A 176 -17.40 -23.29 23.95
C ARG A 176 -17.69 -22.18 22.97
N ARG A 177 -16.70 -21.76 22.18
CA ARG A 177 -16.92 -20.79 21.12
C ARG A 177 -17.95 -21.29 20.11
N GLU A 178 -17.89 -22.56 19.75
CA GLU A 178 -18.90 -23.18 18.87
C GLU A 178 -20.30 -23.24 19.54
N GLN A 179 -20.36 -23.52 20.83
CA GLN A 179 -21.61 -23.48 21.57
C GLN A 179 -22.20 -22.05 21.59
N ILE A 180 -21.37 -21.01 21.79
CA ILE A 180 -21.79 -19.60 21.72
C ILE A 180 -22.34 -19.29 20.32
N VAL A 181 -21.63 -19.67 19.25
CA VAL A 181 -22.07 -19.45 17.86
C VAL A 181 -23.40 -20.16 17.62
N ASN A 182 -23.55 -21.41 18.08
CA ASN A 182 -24.79 -22.17 17.92
C ASN A 182 -25.97 -21.53 18.68
N ALA A 183 -25.74 -20.99 19.88
CA ALA A 183 -26.76 -20.28 20.66
C ALA A 183 -27.21 -18.95 20.01
N LEU A 184 -26.37 -18.40 19.10
CA LEU A 184 -26.62 -17.12 18.40
C LEU A 184 -27.12 -17.31 16.96
N LYS A 185 -27.27 -18.54 16.47
CA LYS A 185 -27.86 -18.79 15.15
C LYS A 185 -29.23 -18.14 15.03
N GLY A 186 -29.51 -17.54 13.88
CA GLY A 186 -30.72 -16.75 13.62
C GLY A 186 -30.67 -15.29 14.16
N LYS A 187 -29.54 -14.88 14.76
CA LYS A 187 -29.37 -13.52 15.32
C LYS A 187 -28.17 -12.74 14.75
N PHE A 188 -27.40 -13.33 13.85
CA PHE A 188 -26.19 -12.66 13.33
C PHE A 188 -26.52 -11.39 12.54
N TYR A 189 -27.62 -11.37 11.81
CA TYR A 189 -28.07 -10.13 11.16
C TYR A 189 -28.41 -9.03 12.17
N LEU A 190 -29.10 -9.37 13.27
CA LEU A 190 -29.43 -8.44 14.33
C LEU A 190 -28.15 -7.91 15.04
N LEU A 191 -27.17 -8.79 15.26
CA LEU A 191 -25.89 -8.41 15.84
C LEU A 191 -25.12 -7.49 14.90
N ALA A 192 -25.08 -7.79 13.60
CA ALA A 192 -24.39 -6.97 12.58
C ALA A 192 -24.95 -5.56 12.49
N THR A 193 -26.26 -5.37 12.74
CA THR A 193 -26.91 -4.06 12.70
C THR A 193 -26.96 -3.34 14.05
N SER A 194 -26.46 -3.98 15.12
CA SER A 194 -26.41 -3.39 16.46
C SER A 194 -25.10 -2.64 16.68
N ALA A 195 -25.17 -1.43 17.26
CA ALA A 195 -24.00 -0.63 17.61
C ALA A 195 -23.02 -1.37 18.53
N TYR A 196 -23.52 -2.27 19.40
CA TYR A 196 -22.70 -3.05 20.32
C TYR A 196 -22.55 -4.52 19.89
N GLY A 197 -23.55 -5.07 19.19
CA GLY A 197 -23.54 -6.44 18.70
C GLY A 197 -22.46 -6.70 17.66
N LYS A 198 -22.13 -5.70 16.85
CA LYS A 198 -21.09 -5.80 15.82
C LYS A 198 -19.74 -6.26 16.38
N TYR A 199 -19.31 -5.72 17.52
CA TYR A 199 -18.02 -6.09 18.14
C TYR A 199 -18.00 -7.56 18.59
N LEU A 200 -19.13 -8.07 19.11
CA LEU A 200 -19.23 -9.48 19.41
C LEU A 200 -19.12 -10.33 18.14
N LEU A 201 -19.77 -9.92 17.05
CA LEU A 201 -19.76 -10.64 15.80
C LEU A 201 -18.34 -10.69 15.19
N VAL A 202 -17.61 -9.57 15.23
CA VAL A 202 -16.21 -9.51 14.81
C VAL A 202 -15.33 -10.43 15.68
N LYS A 203 -15.52 -10.43 17.00
CA LYS A 203 -14.79 -11.37 17.89
C LYS A 203 -15.15 -12.84 17.61
N LEU A 204 -16.39 -13.16 17.28
CA LEU A 204 -16.77 -14.51 16.86
C LEU A 204 -16.13 -14.93 15.53
N LEU A 205 -15.96 -14.01 14.59
CA LEU A 205 -15.24 -14.22 13.36
C LEU A 205 -13.74 -14.43 13.60
N HIS A 206 -13.15 -13.63 14.50
CA HIS A 206 -11.73 -13.69 14.82
C HIS A 206 -11.35 -15.00 15.54
N TYR A 207 -12.01 -15.30 16.66
CA TYR A 207 -11.68 -16.46 17.51
C TYR A 207 -12.41 -17.75 17.11
N GLY A 208 -13.38 -17.68 16.18
CA GLY A 208 -14.19 -18.80 15.74
C GLY A 208 -13.46 -19.80 14.86
N THR A 209 -13.96 -21.04 14.83
CA THR A 209 -13.50 -22.06 13.91
C THR A 209 -13.95 -21.79 12.47
N LYS A 210 -13.37 -22.51 11.50
CA LYS A 210 -13.86 -22.43 10.09
C LYS A 210 -15.37 -22.70 9.99
N ASN A 211 -15.88 -23.68 10.75
CA ASN A 211 -17.31 -24.00 10.75
C ASN A 211 -18.17 -22.89 11.35
N SER A 212 -17.68 -22.25 12.43
CA SER A 212 -18.33 -21.09 13.03
C SER A 212 -18.40 -19.91 12.07
N ARG A 213 -17.29 -19.60 11.38
CA ARG A 213 -17.24 -18.54 10.36
C ARG A 213 -18.19 -18.86 9.20
N GLN A 214 -18.18 -20.09 8.71
CA GLN A 214 -19.09 -20.52 7.64
C GLN A 214 -20.57 -20.33 8.06
N ALA A 215 -20.95 -20.70 9.28
CA ALA A 215 -22.33 -20.55 9.77
C ALA A 215 -22.74 -19.07 9.81
N ILE A 216 -21.85 -18.17 10.22
CA ILE A 216 -22.09 -16.72 10.24
C ILE A 216 -22.27 -16.20 8.80
N ILE A 217 -21.36 -16.58 7.89
CA ILE A 217 -21.40 -16.16 6.48
C ILE A 217 -22.71 -16.65 5.82
N ASP A 218 -23.10 -17.89 6.07
CA ASP A 218 -24.31 -18.47 5.48
C ASP A 218 -25.59 -17.78 5.95
N GLU A 219 -25.66 -17.34 7.21
CA GLU A 219 -26.82 -16.61 7.74
C GLU A 219 -26.87 -15.16 7.24
N LEU A 220 -25.71 -14.50 7.10
CA LEU A 220 -25.65 -13.13 6.56
C LEU A 220 -25.88 -13.09 5.05
N HIS A 221 -25.65 -14.20 4.35
CA HIS A 221 -25.87 -14.32 2.91
C HIS A 221 -27.33 -14.02 2.54
N GLY A 222 -27.54 -13.31 1.44
CA GLY A 222 -28.84 -12.79 1.00
C GLY A 222 -29.22 -11.45 1.65
N ASN A 223 -28.44 -10.97 2.63
CA ASN A 223 -28.66 -9.71 3.31
C ASN A 223 -27.50 -8.71 3.16
N LEU A 224 -26.43 -9.05 2.44
CA LEU A 224 -25.23 -8.18 2.34
C LEU A 224 -25.56 -6.80 1.74
N ARG A 225 -26.42 -6.73 0.72
CA ARG A 225 -26.89 -5.45 0.16
C ARG A 225 -27.61 -4.57 1.19
N LYS A 226 -28.35 -5.16 2.11
CA LYS A 226 -29.01 -4.42 3.20
C LYS A 226 -28.01 -3.96 4.25
N LEU A 227 -27.04 -4.84 4.58
CA LEU A 227 -25.99 -4.54 5.55
C LEU A 227 -25.06 -3.44 5.03
N MET A 228 -24.67 -3.42 3.76
CA MET A 228 -23.88 -2.34 3.16
C MET A 228 -24.55 -0.96 3.21
N ARG A 229 -25.89 -0.92 3.27
CA ARG A 229 -26.65 0.33 3.47
C ARG A 229 -26.85 0.70 4.93
N HIS A 230 -26.46 -0.18 5.86
CA HIS A 230 -26.56 0.03 7.29
C HIS A 230 -25.22 0.49 7.87
N ARG A 231 -25.21 1.58 8.63
CA ARG A 231 -23.98 2.17 9.17
C ARG A 231 -23.07 1.14 9.85
N GLU A 232 -23.61 0.36 10.79
CA GLU A 232 -22.83 -0.64 11.55
C GLU A 232 -22.61 -1.92 10.74
N GLY A 233 -23.62 -2.32 9.96
CA GLY A 233 -23.58 -3.53 9.16
C GLY A 233 -22.50 -3.50 8.08
N ALA A 234 -22.23 -2.34 7.49
CA ALA A 234 -21.21 -2.18 6.47
C ALA A 234 -19.81 -2.54 6.97
N TYR A 235 -19.46 -2.12 8.21
CA TYR A 235 -18.18 -2.49 8.83
C TYR A 235 -18.05 -4.00 9.04
N VAL A 236 -19.12 -4.67 9.49
CA VAL A 236 -19.09 -6.12 9.66
C VAL A 236 -18.90 -6.85 8.34
N VAL A 237 -19.53 -6.37 7.26
CA VAL A 237 -19.36 -6.95 5.93
C VAL A 237 -17.95 -6.72 5.40
N GLU A 238 -17.36 -5.54 5.64
CA GLU A 238 -15.98 -5.24 5.27
C GLU A 238 -14.99 -6.13 6.02
N ASP A 239 -15.08 -6.22 7.35
CA ASP A 239 -14.21 -7.11 8.14
C ASP A 239 -14.34 -8.57 7.71
N LEU A 240 -15.56 -9.01 7.44
CA LEU A 240 -15.82 -10.36 6.94
C LEU A 240 -15.13 -10.59 5.60
N TYR A 241 -15.26 -9.65 4.67
CA TYR A 241 -14.69 -9.72 3.33
C TYR A 241 -13.16 -9.69 3.36
N VAL A 242 -12.57 -8.75 4.09
CA VAL A 242 -11.13 -8.52 4.08
C VAL A 242 -10.38 -9.60 4.85
N LEU A 243 -10.83 -9.90 6.09
CA LEU A 243 -10.04 -10.65 7.06
C LEU A 243 -10.40 -12.14 7.14
N TYR A 244 -11.66 -12.52 6.87
CA TYR A 244 -12.14 -13.86 7.22
C TYR A 244 -12.67 -14.69 6.04
N ALA A 245 -13.11 -14.06 4.95
CA ALA A 245 -13.66 -14.77 3.80
C ALA A 245 -12.56 -15.37 2.92
N THR A 246 -12.78 -16.62 2.48
CA THR A 246 -11.95 -17.24 1.45
C THR A 246 -12.23 -16.60 0.08
N ASN A 247 -11.34 -16.80 -0.90
CA ASN A 247 -11.54 -16.24 -2.25
C ASN A 247 -12.88 -16.67 -2.87
N GLU A 248 -13.31 -17.92 -2.66
CA GLU A 248 -14.61 -18.40 -3.13
C GLU A 248 -15.77 -17.69 -2.44
N GLN A 249 -15.67 -17.48 -1.11
CA GLN A 249 -16.66 -16.74 -0.35
C GLN A 249 -16.71 -15.26 -0.76
N LYS A 250 -15.54 -14.62 -0.99
CA LYS A 250 -15.45 -13.25 -1.51
C LYS A 250 -16.20 -13.11 -2.84
N GLN A 251 -15.97 -14.01 -3.79
CA GLN A 251 -16.70 -14.02 -5.06
C GLN A 251 -18.20 -14.19 -4.87
N GLN A 252 -18.62 -15.06 -3.94
CA GLN A 252 -20.02 -15.27 -3.65
C GLN A 252 -20.67 -14.04 -3.03
N MET A 253 -19.98 -13.34 -2.13
CA MET A 253 -20.43 -12.08 -1.53
C MET A 253 -20.65 -10.99 -2.59
N ILE A 254 -19.72 -10.87 -3.55
CA ILE A 254 -19.85 -9.88 -4.64
C ILE A 254 -21.01 -10.22 -5.59
N ARG A 255 -21.20 -11.49 -5.93
CA ARG A 255 -22.34 -11.90 -6.78
C ARG A 255 -23.70 -11.56 -6.19
N GLU A 256 -23.81 -11.49 -4.86
CA GLU A 256 -25.04 -11.03 -4.23
C GLU A 256 -25.42 -9.59 -4.65
N PHE A 257 -24.43 -8.77 -5.00
CA PHE A 257 -24.67 -7.40 -5.49
C PHE A 257 -25.20 -7.35 -6.93
N TRP A 258 -24.98 -8.42 -7.73
CA TRP A 258 -25.55 -8.51 -9.08
C TRP A 258 -27.07 -8.62 -9.06
N GLY A 259 -27.67 -9.20 -8.02
CA GLY A 259 -29.12 -9.29 -7.86
C GLY A 259 -29.61 -10.40 -6.94
N ALA A 260 -30.92 -10.39 -6.67
CA ALA A 260 -31.54 -11.33 -5.75
C ALA A 260 -31.45 -12.79 -6.23
N GLU A 261 -31.44 -13.01 -7.56
CA GLU A 261 -31.31 -14.36 -8.14
C GLU A 261 -29.94 -14.97 -7.82
N TYR A 262 -28.87 -14.17 -7.87
CA TYR A 262 -27.49 -14.60 -7.56
C TYR A 262 -27.29 -14.85 -6.05
N ALA A 263 -28.05 -14.16 -5.22
CA ALA A 263 -28.12 -14.43 -3.78
C ALA A 263 -28.87 -15.76 -3.50
N ALA A 264 -29.99 -16.01 -4.19
CA ALA A 264 -30.80 -17.21 -3.97
C ALA A 264 -30.14 -18.49 -4.52
N PHE A 265 -29.49 -18.42 -5.68
CA PHE A 265 -28.92 -19.57 -6.39
C PHE A 265 -27.39 -19.52 -6.36
N LYS A 266 -26.80 -19.77 -5.17
CA LYS A 266 -25.35 -19.66 -4.88
C LYS A 266 -24.44 -20.34 -5.92
N ASN A 267 -24.86 -21.44 -6.50
CA ASN A 267 -24.00 -22.30 -7.35
C ASN A 267 -24.27 -22.17 -8.86
N SER A 268 -25.33 -21.46 -9.29
CA SER A 268 -25.75 -21.42 -10.69
C SER A 268 -24.73 -20.73 -11.63
N HIS A 269 -23.93 -19.81 -11.10
CA HIS A 269 -22.95 -19.05 -11.86
C HIS A 269 -21.53 -19.16 -11.25
N LYS A 270 -21.26 -20.29 -10.56
CA LYS A 270 -19.96 -20.53 -9.94
C LYS A 270 -18.87 -20.63 -11.01
N GLY A 271 -17.82 -19.80 -10.87
CA GLY A 271 -16.69 -19.79 -11.79
C GLY A 271 -16.85 -18.88 -13.01
N LEU A 272 -18.03 -18.31 -13.26
CA LEU A 272 -18.23 -17.35 -14.34
C LEU A 272 -17.85 -15.92 -13.89
N THR A 273 -17.29 -15.16 -14.81
CA THR A 273 -17.06 -13.71 -14.66
C THR A 273 -18.35 -12.93 -14.95
N ILE A 274 -18.39 -11.67 -14.55
CA ILE A 274 -19.55 -10.81 -14.80
C ILE A 274 -19.73 -10.56 -16.30
N GLU A 275 -18.63 -10.44 -17.04
CA GLU A 275 -18.63 -10.28 -18.49
C GLU A 275 -19.31 -11.47 -19.18
N GLU A 276 -18.88 -12.71 -18.85
CA GLU A 276 -19.45 -13.94 -19.39
C GLU A 276 -20.95 -14.06 -19.12
N VAL A 277 -21.39 -13.63 -17.93
CA VAL A 277 -22.82 -13.65 -17.57
C VAL A 277 -23.59 -12.59 -18.37
N CYS A 278 -22.99 -11.41 -18.60
CA CYS A 278 -23.63 -10.29 -19.32
C CYS A 278 -23.63 -10.49 -20.84
N GLU A 279 -22.63 -11.18 -21.42
CA GLU A 279 -22.59 -11.51 -22.85
C GLU A 279 -23.82 -12.30 -23.30
N SER A 280 -24.40 -13.10 -22.41
CA SER A 280 -25.56 -13.92 -22.72
C SER A 280 -26.86 -13.14 -22.94
N SER A 281 -26.99 -11.90 -22.42
CA SER A 281 -28.21 -11.10 -22.50
C SER A 281 -27.98 -9.62 -22.11
N VAL A 282 -28.37 -8.72 -23.00
CA VAL A 282 -28.38 -7.25 -22.75
C VAL A 282 -29.30 -6.88 -21.58
N GLU A 283 -30.40 -7.60 -21.40
CA GLU A 283 -31.34 -7.36 -20.29
C GLU A 283 -30.68 -7.71 -18.94
N LYS A 284 -30.02 -8.87 -18.86
CA LYS A 284 -29.24 -9.27 -17.66
C LYS A 284 -28.18 -8.21 -17.33
N ARG A 285 -27.40 -7.79 -18.31
CA ARG A 285 -26.40 -6.74 -18.14
C ARG A 285 -27.04 -5.46 -17.53
N THR A 286 -28.17 -5.03 -18.08
CA THR A 286 -28.86 -3.81 -17.61
C THR A 286 -29.37 -3.95 -16.17
N ILE A 287 -29.88 -5.14 -15.80
CA ILE A 287 -30.36 -5.40 -14.44
C ILE A 287 -29.18 -5.45 -13.46
N ILE A 288 -28.10 -6.15 -13.80
CA ILE A 288 -26.89 -6.27 -12.97
C ILE A 288 -26.27 -4.87 -12.76
N ALA A 289 -26.05 -4.11 -13.83
CA ALA A 289 -25.50 -2.75 -13.74
C ALA A 289 -26.34 -1.86 -12.83
N ARG A 290 -27.68 -1.86 -12.98
CA ARG A 290 -28.58 -1.10 -12.09
C ARG A 290 -28.49 -1.52 -10.63
N ASN A 291 -28.37 -2.81 -10.35
CA ASN A 291 -28.22 -3.32 -8.98
C ASN A 291 -26.89 -2.89 -8.36
N LEU A 292 -25.79 -2.97 -9.12
CA LEU A 292 -24.46 -2.52 -8.69
C LEU A 292 -24.46 -1.01 -8.45
N VAL A 293 -24.92 -0.20 -9.43
CA VAL A 293 -25.03 1.27 -9.28
C VAL A 293 -25.84 1.63 -8.03
N GLY A 294 -27.02 1.03 -7.84
CA GLY A 294 -27.85 1.32 -6.66
C GLY A 294 -27.23 0.91 -5.33
N THR A 295 -26.37 -0.12 -5.30
CA THR A 295 -25.64 -0.52 -4.10
C THR A 295 -24.45 0.41 -3.85
N ILE A 296 -23.67 0.72 -4.89
CA ILE A 296 -22.51 1.59 -4.83
C ILE A 296 -22.93 3.01 -4.38
N THR A 297 -23.92 3.62 -5.04
CA THR A 297 -24.41 4.97 -4.69
C THR A 297 -24.85 5.05 -3.24
N ALA A 298 -25.68 4.09 -2.79
CA ALA A 298 -26.17 4.08 -1.41
C ALA A 298 -25.04 3.86 -0.39
N SER A 299 -23.95 3.17 -0.75
CA SER A 299 -22.80 2.94 0.15
C SER A 299 -21.86 4.15 0.18
N VAL A 300 -21.62 4.80 -0.96
CA VAL A 300 -20.86 6.06 -1.04
C VAL A 300 -21.51 7.17 -0.23
N GLU A 301 -22.85 7.33 -0.36
CA GLU A 301 -23.62 8.29 0.43
C GLU A 301 -23.57 8.04 1.96
N LYS A 302 -23.30 6.81 2.37
CA LYS A 302 -23.12 6.42 3.78
C LYS A 302 -21.67 6.53 4.26
N GLY A 303 -20.73 6.95 3.41
CA GLY A 303 -19.32 7.12 3.76
C GLY A 303 -18.54 5.81 3.83
N SER A 304 -18.94 4.81 3.03
CA SER A 304 -18.25 3.52 2.95
C SER A 304 -17.35 3.41 1.71
N THR A 305 -16.97 4.54 1.10
CA THR A 305 -16.21 4.58 -0.16
C THR A 305 -14.87 3.87 -0.05
N GLY A 306 -14.19 3.96 1.10
CA GLY A 306 -12.90 3.30 1.34
C GLY A 306 -12.98 1.78 1.60
N PHE A 307 -14.14 1.14 1.53
CA PHE A 307 -14.29 -0.29 1.81
C PHE A 307 -13.90 -1.14 0.62
N GLN A 308 -13.05 -2.16 0.85
CA GLN A 308 -12.55 -3.05 -0.21
C GLN A 308 -13.66 -3.85 -0.89
N ILE A 309 -14.67 -4.29 -0.15
CA ILE A 309 -15.82 -4.97 -0.76
C ILE A 309 -16.58 -4.05 -1.70
N LEU A 310 -16.66 -2.75 -1.41
CA LEU A 310 -17.28 -1.78 -2.30
C LEU A 310 -16.41 -1.54 -3.54
N HIS A 311 -15.08 -1.49 -3.38
CA HIS A 311 -14.15 -1.44 -4.51
C HIS A 311 -14.29 -2.67 -5.42
N ALA A 312 -14.46 -3.86 -4.85
CA ALA A 312 -14.72 -5.06 -5.64
C ALA A 312 -16.05 -4.99 -6.39
N ALA A 313 -17.12 -4.43 -5.78
CA ALA A 313 -18.38 -4.20 -6.49
C ALA A 313 -18.24 -3.15 -7.60
N MET A 314 -17.48 -2.10 -7.38
CA MET A 314 -17.16 -1.08 -8.42
C MET A 314 -16.35 -1.70 -9.56
N ARG A 315 -15.40 -2.60 -9.26
CA ARG A 315 -14.63 -3.33 -10.27
C ARG A 315 -15.55 -4.15 -11.18
N GLU A 316 -16.50 -4.89 -10.63
CA GLU A 316 -17.49 -5.59 -11.41
C GLU A 316 -18.27 -4.64 -12.33
N LEU A 317 -18.67 -3.48 -11.82
CA LEU A 317 -19.41 -2.48 -12.60
C LEU A 317 -18.58 -1.93 -13.76
N VAL A 318 -17.31 -1.51 -13.54
CA VAL A 318 -16.49 -0.90 -14.62
C VAL A 318 -16.21 -1.86 -15.77
N HIS A 319 -16.24 -3.19 -15.52
CA HIS A 319 -16.05 -4.22 -16.54
C HIS A 319 -17.22 -4.31 -17.51
N ILE A 320 -18.44 -3.97 -17.07
CA ILE A 320 -19.65 -4.05 -17.90
C ILE A 320 -20.26 -2.68 -18.20
N ALA A 321 -19.77 -1.59 -17.59
CA ALA A 321 -20.34 -0.26 -17.70
C ALA A 321 -20.15 0.34 -19.10
N ASN A 322 -21.16 1.07 -19.57
CA ASN A 322 -21.05 1.94 -20.74
C ASN A 322 -20.45 3.31 -20.34
N ASP A 323 -20.17 4.16 -21.34
CA ASP A 323 -19.49 5.44 -21.09
C ASP A 323 -20.31 6.41 -20.24
N LYS A 324 -21.65 6.37 -20.34
CA LYS A 324 -22.54 7.18 -19.50
C LYS A 324 -22.47 6.74 -18.04
N GLU A 325 -22.50 5.45 -17.77
CA GLU A 325 -22.37 4.89 -16.42
C GLU A 325 -21.00 5.18 -15.82
N ILE A 326 -19.94 5.21 -16.64
CA ILE A 326 -18.59 5.62 -16.22
C ILE A 326 -18.58 7.10 -15.82
N SER A 327 -19.18 8.00 -16.63
CA SER A 327 -19.27 9.42 -16.29
C SER A 327 -20.06 9.67 -15.01
N GLU A 328 -21.20 8.98 -14.83
CA GLU A 328 -22.01 9.03 -13.60
C GLU A 328 -21.19 8.52 -12.37
N MET A 329 -20.36 7.51 -12.55
CA MET A 329 -19.50 7.00 -11.49
C MET A 329 -18.37 7.97 -11.12
N ILE A 330 -17.77 8.65 -12.11
CA ILE A 330 -16.76 9.70 -11.87
C ILE A 330 -17.40 10.88 -11.11
N GLU A 331 -18.62 11.28 -11.48
CA GLU A 331 -19.34 12.35 -10.79
C GLU A 331 -19.68 11.97 -9.35
N LEU A 332 -20.11 10.73 -9.11
CA LEU A 332 -20.39 10.20 -7.77
C LEU A 332 -19.14 10.21 -6.86
N LEU A 333 -17.98 9.89 -7.40
CA LEU A 333 -16.74 9.67 -6.63
C LEU A 333 -15.84 10.92 -6.57
N HIS A 334 -16.21 12.04 -7.19
CA HIS A 334 -15.31 13.18 -7.44
C HIS A 334 -14.62 13.75 -6.19
N GLU A 335 -15.28 13.73 -5.01
CA GLU A 335 -14.70 14.20 -3.74
C GLU A 335 -13.95 13.09 -2.98
N GLN A 336 -14.24 11.84 -3.28
CA GLN A 336 -13.75 10.67 -2.54
C GLN A 336 -12.87 9.75 -3.40
N PHE A 337 -12.42 10.23 -4.56
CA PHE A 337 -11.64 9.43 -5.51
C PHE A 337 -10.35 8.89 -4.89
N ALA A 338 -9.74 9.64 -3.98
CA ALA A 338 -8.55 9.21 -3.25
C ALA A 338 -8.78 8.01 -2.32
N GLU A 339 -10.03 7.73 -1.92
CA GLU A 339 -10.35 6.57 -1.09
C GLU A 339 -10.30 5.24 -1.87
N LEU A 340 -10.27 5.26 -3.22
CA LEU A 340 -10.16 4.05 -4.04
C LEU A 340 -8.74 3.47 -4.07
N VAL A 341 -7.73 4.32 -4.04
CA VAL A 341 -6.38 4.00 -4.53
C VAL A 341 -5.55 3.08 -3.63
N HIS A 342 -6.04 2.73 -2.44
CA HIS A 342 -5.29 1.96 -1.45
C HIS A 342 -5.51 0.44 -1.51
N THR A 343 -6.46 -0.03 -2.32
CA THR A 343 -6.74 -1.46 -2.52
C THR A 343 -6.48 -1.89 -3.97
N PRO A 344 -6.20 -3.17 -4.25
CA PRO A 344 -5.99 -3.64 -5.61
C PRO A 344 -7.24 -3.45 -6.49
N GLU A 345 -8.43 -3.75 -5.98
CA GLU A 345 -9.69 -3.58 -6.71
C GLU A 345 -9.99 -2.10 -6.97
N GLY A 346 -9.79 -1.24 -5.96
CA GLY A 346 -10.04 0.19 -6.08
C GLY A 346 -9.04 0.88 -7.02
N SER A 347 -7.78 0.45 -7.01
CA SER A 347 -6.77 0.91 -7.97
C SER A 347 -7.16 0.54 -9.40
N GLU A 348 -7.62 -0.69 -9.65
CA GLU A 348 -8.11 -1.12 -10.96
C GLU A 348 -9.32 -0.27 -11.40
N VAL A 349 -10.26 0.01 -10.51
CA VAL A 349 -11.40 0.91 -10.77
C VAL A 349 -10.90 2.30 -11.14
N ALA A 350 -10.01 2.90 -10.34
CA ALA A 350 -9.47 4.23 -10.58
C ALA A 350 -8.77 4.31 -11.95
N CYS A 351 -7.95 3.31 -12.30
CA CYS A 351 -7.29 3.24 -13.60
C CYS A 351 -8.30 3.16 -14.77
N ASN A 352 -9.34 2.34 -14.66
CA ASN A 352 -10.40 2.25 -15.68
C ASN A 352 -11.13 3.58 -15.84
N LEU A 353 -11.50 4.25 -14.74
CA LEU A 353 -12.16 5.54 -14.76
C LEU A 353 -11.28 6.61 -15.43
N ILE A 354 -9.99 6.68 -15.08
CA ILE A 354 -9.02 7.61 -15.69
C ILE A 354 -8.88 7.35 -17.20
N ALA A 355 -8.77 6.09 -17.59
CA ALA A 355 -8.58 5.71 -18.99
C ALA A 355 -9.78 6.12 -19.87
N ARG A 356 -11.01 5.93 -19.36
CA ARG A 356 -12.26 6.21 -20.09
C ARG A 356 -12.76 7.63 -19.91
N ALA A 357 -12.27 8.37 -18.90
CA ALA A 357 -12.66 9.74 -18.60
C ALA A 357 -12.36 10.70 -19.79
N ASN A 358 -13.20 11.68 -19.99
CA ASN A 358 -12.94 12.81 -20.88
C ASN A 358 -12.00 13.86 -20.20
N ALA A 359 -11.57 14.88 -20.95
CA ALA A 359 -10.61 15.86 -20.44
C ALA A 359 -11.12 16.67 -19.21
N LYS A 360 -12.44 16.90 -19.10
CA LYS A 360 -13.02 17.61 -17.95
C LYS A 360 -13.03 16.70 -16.71
N GLU A 361 -13.44 15.47 -16.87
CA GLU A 361 -13.48 14.46 -15.83
C GLU A 361 -12.06 14.16 -15.29
N ARG A 362 -11.06 13.99 -16.17
CA ARG A 362 -9.65 13.84 -15.78
C ARG A 362 -9.16 15.02 -14.95
N LYS A 363 -9.58 16.24 -15.26
CA LYS A 363 -9.27 17.42 -14.46
C LYS A 363 -9.88 17.36 -13.06
N VAL A 364 -11.08 16.82 -12.92
CA VAL A 364 -11.74 16.59 -11.62
C VAL A 364 -10.96 15.56 -10.81
N ILE A 365 -10.62 14.41 -11.43
CA ILE A 365 -9.83 13.34 -10.79
C ILE A 365 -8.45 13.86 -10.33
N ILE A 366 -7.73 14.62 -11.17
CA ILE A 366 -6.43 15.22 -10.81
C ILE A 366 -6.56 16.11 -9.56
N ARG A 367 -7.63 16.90 -9.47
CA ARG A 367 -7.86 17.77 -8.31
C ARG A 367 -8.13 16.97 -7.03
N ALA A 368 -8.89 15.89 -7.12
CA ALA A 368 -9.17 15.00 -6.00
C ALA A 368 -7.92 14.28 -5.48
N LEU A 369 -6.99 13.93 -6.38
CA LEU A 369 -5.76 13.21 -6.02
C LEU A 369 -4.60 14.12 -5.60
N ARG A 370 -4.61 15.40 -6.00
CA ARG A 370 -3.50 16.32 -5.82
C ARG A 370 -3.04 16.44 -4.36
N ASP A 371 -3.97 16.60 -3.44
CA ASP A 371 -3.69 16.84 -2.03
C ASP A 371 -3.27 15.54 -1.29
N HIS A 372 -3.33 14.40 -1.98
CA HIS A 372 -2.93 13.08 -1.52
C HIS A 372 -1.71 12.52 -2.28
N ALA A 373 -1.00 13.35 -3.05
CA ALA A 373 0.05 12.95 -3.98
C ALA A 373 1.14 12.07 -3.36
N GLU A 374 1.62 12.41 -2.16
CA GLU A 374 2.64 11.64 -1.45
C GLU A 374 2.15 10.22 -1.10
N ALA A 375 1.00 10.13 -0.43
CA ALA A 375 0.41 8.85 -0.05
C ALA A 375 0.09 7.99 -1.28
N LEU A 376 -0.38 8.62 -2.36
CA LEU A 376 -0.72 7.97 -3.62
C LEU A 376 0.47 7.23 -4.23
N ILE A 377 1.61 7.90 -4.40
CA ILE A 377 2.76 7.29 -5.08
C ILE A 377 3.57 6.33 -4.22
N LYS A 378 3.58 6.51 -2.89
CA LYS A 378 4.20 5.56 -1.94
C LYS A 378 3.35 4.30 -1.72
N ASN A 379 2.06 4.33 -2.09
CA ASN A 379 1.19 3.18 -1.94
C ASN A 379 1.46 2.11 -3.01
N GLU A 380 1.36 0.83 -2.64
CA GLU A 380 1.59 -0.31 -3.53
C GLU A 380 0.69 -0.30 -4.76
N HIS A 381 -0.57 0.10 -4.60
CA HIS A 381 -1.57 0.17 -5.66
C HIS A 381 -1.73 1.58 -6.24
N GLY A 382 -1.59 2.59 -5.39
CA GLY A 382 -1.76 3.99 -5.77
C GLY A 382 -0.75 4.48 -6.81
N ASN A 383 0.50 3.95 -6.79
CA ASN A 383 1.49 4.31 -7.81
C ASN A 383 1.04 3.92 -9.22
N GLU A 384 0.29 2.83 -9.40
CA GLU A 384 -0.25 2.40 -10.70
C GLU A 384 -1.35 3.35 -11.19
N VAL A 385 -2.17 3.88 -10.28
CA VAL A 385 -3.16 4.91 -10.61
C VAL A 385 -2.47 6.17 -11.11
N PHE A 386 -1.39 6.59 -10.44
CA PHE A 386 -0.64 7.76 -10.86
C PHE A 386 0.05 7.54 -12.23
N ILE A 387 0.64 6.38 -12.49
CA ILE A 387 1.21 6.03 -13.79
C ILE A 387 0.12 6.06 -14.88
N THR A 388 -1.09 5.57 -14.57
CA THR A 388 -2.22 5.64 -15.51
C THR A 388 -2.62 7.08 -15.84
N LEU A 389 -2.53 8.02 -14.90
CA LEU A 389 -2.68 9.45 -15.19
C LEU A 389 -1.62 9.94 -16.17
N LEU A 390 -0.35 9.57 -15.97
CA LEU A 390 0.75 9.95 -16.86
C LEU A 390 0.57 9.36 -18.27
N LEU A 391 0.02 8.15 -18.36
CA LEU A 391 -0.24 7.44 -19.60
C LEU A 391 -1.42 8.02 -20.41
N CYS A 392 -2.47 8.52 -19.73
CA CYS A 392 -3.74 8.81 -20.37
C CYS A 392 -4.06 10.31 -20.50
N VAL A 393 -3.48 11.19 -19.66
CA VAL A 393 -3.83 12.61 -19.61
C VAL A 393 -3.02 13.42 -20.61
N ASP A 394 -3.69 14.02 -21.61
CA ASP A 394 -3.06 14.85 -22.63
C ASP A 394 -2.54 16.21 -22.13
N ASP A 395 -3.13 16.74 -21.05
CA ASP A 395 -2.69 18.00 -20.43
C ASP A 395 -1.53 17.75 -19.44
N THR A 396 -0.35 17.48 -20.00
CA THR A 396 0.89 17.25 -19.25
C THR A 396 1.32 18.47 -18.42
N VAL A 397 0.91 19.69 -18.83
CA VAL A 397 1.14 20.92 -18.07
C VAL A 397 0.30 20.95 -16.81
N LEU A 398 -0.96 20.54 -16.91
CA LEU A 398 -1.86 20.44 -15.75
C LEU A 398 -1.31 19.40 -14.75
N VAL A 399 -0.90 18.22 -15.24
CA VAL A 399 -0.31 17.17 -14.39
C VAL A 399 0.91 17.72 -13.64
N TYR A 400 1.87 18.30 -14.35
CA TYR A 400 3.07 18.87 -13.72
C TYR A 400 2.75 19.98 -12.71
N LYS A 401 1.84 20.91 -13.04
CA LYS A 401 1.44 22.00 -12.12
C LYS A 401 0.71 21.49 -10.89
N SER A 402 -0.05 20.41 -11.02
CA SER A 402 -0.82 19.86 -9.90
C SER A 402 0.05 19.07 -8.91
N PHE A 403 1.00 18.30 -9.39
CA PHE A 403 1.79 17.38 -8.56
C PHE A 403 3.26 17.80 -8.36
N GLY A 404 3.82 18.58 -9.29
CA GLY A 404 5.22 19.00 -9.25
C GLY A 404 5.65 19.72 -7.97
N PRO A 405 4.85 20.64 -7.39
CA PRO A 405 5.20 21.28 -6.13
C PRO A 405 5.37 20.30 -4.97
N SER A 406 4.44 19.38 -4.78
CA SER A 406 4.54 18.33 -3.76
C SER A 406 5.73 17.39 -4.01
N PHE A 407 5.97 17.03 -5.28
CA PHE A 407 7.11 16.19 -5.63
C PHE A 407 8.46 16.87 -5.41
N LYS A 408 8.55 18.18 -5.63
CA LYS A 408 9.78 18.93 -5.36
C LYS A 408 10.21 18.81 -3.89
N GLU A 409 9.27 18.76 -2.97
CA GLU A 409 9.53 18.66 -1.54
C GLU A 409 10.01 17.26 -1.13
N HIS A 410 9.43 16.20 -1.71
CA HIS A 410 9.60 14.81 -1.25
C HIS A 410 10.33 13.90 -2.25
N LEU A 411 10.81 14.42 -3.39
CA LEU A 411 11.36 13.59 -4.47
C LEU A 411 12.54 12.72 -4.04
N LYS A 412 13.41 13.21 -3.16
CA LYS A 412 14.51 12.44 -2.59
C LYS A 412 14.02 11.14 -1.92
N GLU A 413 12.93 11.22 -1.14
CA GLU A 413 12.35 10.07 -0.46
C GLU A 413 11.71 9.11 -1.48
N PHE A 414 11.05 9.66 -2.50
CA PHE A 414 10.41 8.84 -3.53
C PHE A 414 11.41 8.04 -4.37
N ILE A 415 12.55 8.63 -4.70
CA ILE A 415 13.60 7.98 -5.48
C ILE A 415 14.12 6.70 -4.81
N VAL A 416 14.20 6.69 -3.48
CA VAL A 416 14.68 5.55 -2.71
C VAL A 416 13.55 4.62 -2.23
N ASP A 417 12.29 4.98 -2.45
CA ASP A 417 11.14 4.14 -2.12
C ASP A 417 10.82 3.14 -3.25
N LYS A 418 10.39 1.94 -2.86
CA LYS A 418 10.09 0.84 -3.79
C LYS A 418 8.99 1.19 -4.80
N TYR A 419 7.92 1.82 -4.33
CA TYR A 419 6.75 2.18 -5.13
C TYR A 419 6.84 3.63 -5.62
N GLY A 420 7.28 4.55 -4.75
CA GLY A 420 7.38 5.98 -5.03
C GLY A 420 8.22 6.31 -6.25
N ARG A 421 9.29 5.54 -6.52
CA ARG A 421 10.16 5.76 -7.70
C ARG A 421 9.53 5.35 -9.04
N ARG A 422 8.54 4.44 -9.05
CA ARG A 422 8.00 3.85 -10.29
C ARG A 422 7.43 4.88 -11.27
N PRO A 423 6.62 5.87 -10.86
CA PRO A 423 6.14 6.90 -11.77
C PRO A 423 7.26 7.69 -12.43
N PHE A 424 8.34 7.98 -11.70
CA PHE A 424 9.48 8.72 -12.22
C PHE A 424 10.36 7.87 -13.14
N LEU A 425 10.50 6.58 -12.85
CA LEU A 425 11.12 5.63 -13.77
C LEU A 425 10.31 5.49 -15.06
N TYR A 426 8.96 5.48 -14.98
CA TYR A 426 8.14 5.53 -16.18
C TYR A 426 8.43 6.80 -17.02
N ILE A 427 8.56 7.96 -16.41
CA ILE A 427 8.91 9.20 -17.12
C ILE A 427 10.29 9.06 -17.80
N LEU A 428 11.28 8.49 -17.12
CA LEU A 428 12.66 8.35 -17.63
C LEU A 428 12.80 7.31 -18.75
N VAL A 429 12.25 6.12 -18.57
CA VAL A 429 12.53 4.95 -19.43
C VAL A 429 11.28 4.24 -19.97
N GLY A 430 10.08 4.77 -19.71
CA GLY A 430 8.82 4.14 -20.11
C GLY A 430 8.50 2.89 -19.31
N LEU A 431 7.71 2.00 -19.90
CA LEU A 431 7.28 0.73 -19.29
C LEU A 431 8.34 -0.37 -19.49
N ASP A 432 9.55 -0.14 -18.96
CA ASP A 432 10.63 -1.14 -19.07
C ASP A 432 10.37 -2.34 -18.14
N GLY A 433 10.51 -3.56 -18.70
CA GLY A 433 10.36 -4.82 -17.97
C GLY A 433 11.36 -5.03 -16.82
N LYS A 434 12.41 -4.22 -16.72
CA LYS A 434 13.32 -4.16 -15.57
C LYS A 434 12.63 -3.64 -14.31
N TYR A 435 11.63 -2.76 -14.47
CA TYR A 435 10.95 -2.07 -13.36
C TYR A 435 9.48 -2.46 -13.22
N PHE A 436 8.87 -2.94 -14.29
CA PHE A 436 7.45 -3.28 -14.35
C PHE A 436 7.26 -4.75 -14.69
N ASN A 437 6.44 -5.44 -13.89
CA ASN A 437 6.07 -6.82 -14.15
C ASN A 437 5.27 -6.91 -15.47
N PRO A 438 5.47 -7.95 -16.31
CA PRO A 438 4.74 -8.12 -17.57
C PRO A 438 3.22 -8.06 -17.44
N HIS A 439 2.67 -8.51 -16.32
CA HIS A 439 1.23 -8.42 -16.05
C HIS A 439 0.78 -6.95 -15.88
N VAL A 440 1.55 -6.15 -15.15
CA VAL A 440 1.27 -4.72 -14.93
C VAL A 440 1.39 -3.96 -16.25
N ILE A 441 2.40 -4.27 -17.08
CA ILE A 441 2.56 -3.67 -18.42
C ILE A 441 1.31 -3.95 -19.26
N LYS A 442 0.83 -5.19 -19.31
CA LYS A 442 -0.41 -5.55 -20.03
C LYS A 442 -1.63 -4.76 -19.54
N SER A 443 -1.73 -4.52 -18.23
CA SER A 443 -2.80 -3.70 -17.68
C SER A 443 -2.69 -2.25 -18.14
N PHE A 444 -1.50 -1.67 -18.14
CA PHE A 444 -1.27 -0.32 -18.66
C PHE A 444 -1.55 -0.22 -20.16
N ASP A 445 -1.14 -1.19 -20.97
CA ASP A 445 -1.45 -1.24 -22.41
C ASP A 445 -2.96 -1.24 -22.64
N ARG A 446 -3.74 -1.99 -21.84
CA ARG A 446 -5.20 -1.98 -21.89
C ARG A 446 -5.77 -0.60 -21.57
N TYR A 447 -5.26 0.09 -20.54
CA TYR A 447 -5.71 1.44 -20.20
C TYR A 447 -5.36 2.46 -21.27
N VAL A 448 -4.18 2.36 -21.88
CA VAL A 448 -3.79 3.19 -23.02
C VAL A 448 -4.75 2.96 -24.19
N GLU A 449 -5.08 1.71 -24.51
CA GLU A 449 -6.03 1.38 -25.58
C GLU A 449 -7.41 1.97 -25.32
N MET A 450 -7.94 1.82 -24.10
CA MET A 450 -9.23 2.42 -23.69
C MET A 450 -9.19 3.96 -23.82
N SER A 451 -8.05 4.59 -23.52
CA SER A 451 -7.91 6.04 -23.54
C SER A 451 -7.90 6.65 -24.95
N LYS A 452 -7.68 5.85 -25.99
CA LYS A 452 -7.68 6.35 -27.40
C LYS A 452 -9.00 7.00 -27.82
N ALA A 453 -10.11 6.60 -27.20
CA ALA A 453 -11.43 7.21 -27.47
C ALA A 453 -11.52 8.67 -26.99
N THR A 454 -10.74 9.04 -25.96
CA THR A 454 -10.84 10.34 -25.28
C THR A 454 -9.54 11.15 -25.28
N SER A 455 -8.40 10.53 -25.64
CA SER A 455 -7.07 11.15 -25.72
C SER A 455 -6.66 11.36 -27.18
N LYS A 456 -5.95 12.46 -27.44
CA LYS A 456 -5.48 12.84 -28.78
C LYS A 456 -4.00 12.56 -28.99
N LYS A 457 -3.19 12.64 -27.94
CA LYS A 457 -1.76 12.36 -27.97
C LYS A 457 -1.51 10.88 -27.80
N ASP A 458 -0.43 10.35 -28.37
CA ASP A 458 0.06 9.02 -28.01
C ASP A 458 0.83 9.03 -26.66
N SER A 459 1.06 7.86 -26.10
CA SER A 459 1.72 7.73 -24.79
C SER A 459 3.19 8.16 -24.80
N LEU A 460 3.90 7.99 -25.92
CA LEU A 460 5.29 8.42 -26.05
C LEU A 460 5.38 9.94 -26.06
N GLN A 461 4.52 10.62 -26.81
CA GLN A 461 4.47 12.08 -26.84
C GLN A 461 4.21 12.63 -25.43
N ARG A 462 3.22 12.09 -24.70
CA ARG A 462 2.94 12.50 -23.32
C ARG A 462 4.14 12.29 -22.41
N ARG A 463 4.82 11.14 -22.52
CA ARG A 463 6.00 10.82 -21.71
C ARG A 463 7.15 11.81 -21.98
N LEU A 464 7.45 12.12 -23.23
CA LEU A 464 8.52 13.06 -23.61
C LEU A 464 8.21 14.49 -23.11
N GLU A 465 6.96 14.94 -23.22
CA GLU A 465 6.54 16.23 -22.67
C GLU A 465 6.65 16.28 -21.11
N LEU A 466 6.39 15.18 -20.43
CA LEU A 466 6.59 15.06 -18.99
C LEU A 466 8.08 15.01 -18.64
N LEU A 467 8.88 14.29 -19.44
CA LEU A 467 10.33 14.21 -19.28
C LEU A 467 10.96 15.61 -19.36
N GLU A 468 10.61 16.42 -20.35
CA GLU A 468 11.08 17.82 -20.47
C GLU A 468 10.74 18.64 -19.22
N LYS A 469 9.57 18.42 -18.59
CA LYS A 469 9.14 19.18 -17.42
C LYS A 469 9.77 18.71 -16.12
N PHE A 470 9.94 17.39 -15.97
CA PHE A 470 10.45 16.80 -14.74
C PHE A 470 11.98 16.68 -14.70
N ALA A 471 12.67 16.63 -15.84
CA ALA A 471 14.12 16.47 -15.90
C ALA A 471 14.89 17.52 -15.05
N PRO A 472 14.55 18.83 -15.11
CA PRO A 472 15.23 19.82 -14.25
C PRO A 472 15.03 19.53 -12.76
N LEU A 473 13.86 19.05 -12.36
CA LEU A 473 13.57 18.70 -10.97
C LEU A 473 14.38 17.47 -10.53
N PHE A 474 14.47 16.45 -11.37
CA PHE A 474 15.28 15.25 -11.10
C PHE A 474 16.75 15.61 -10.90
N LEU A 475 17.31 16.39 -11.83
CA LEU A 475 18.71 16.83 -11.79
C LEU A 475 19.02 17.66 -10.54
N GLN A 476 18.16 18.64 -10.20
CA GLN A 476 18.34 19.46 -9.01
C GLN A 476 18.28 18.65 -7.72
N THR A 477 17.34 17.70 -7.64
CA THR A 477 17.22 16.83 -6.45
C THR A 477 18.45 15.94 -6.29
N VAL A 478 18.93 15.35 -7.39
CA VAL A 478 20.13 14.51 -7.36
C VAL A 478 21.35 15.38 -7.03
N LEU A 479 21.50 16.58 -7.62
CA LEU A 479 22.60 17.48 -7.33
C LEU A 479 22.72 17.81 -5.84
N HIS A 480 21.59 18.09 -5.18
CA HIS A 480 21.60 18.48 -3.76
C HIS A 480 21.74 17.28 -2.81
N HIS A 481 21.34 16.07 -3.24
CA HIS A 481 21.28 14.88 -2.38
C HIS A 481 22.02 13.68 -2.94
N TYR A 482 22.97 13.88 -3.87
CA TYR A 482 23.65 12.80 -4.61
C TYR A 482 24.27 11.73 -3.68
N SER A 483 24.94 12.14 -2.60
CA SER A 483 25.60 11.21 -1.68
C SER A 483 24.60 10.28 -0.97
N GLU A 484 23.49 10.83 -0.48
CA GLU A 484 22.46 10.06 0.19
C GLU A 484 21.75 9.12 -0.79
N ILE A 485 21.38 9.61 -1.97
CA ILE A 485 20.70 8.82 -3.00
C ILE A 485 21.63 7.72 -3.55
N LEU A 486 22.89 8.02 -3.78
CA LEU A 486 23.90 7.06 -4.25
C LEU A 486 24.17 5.95 -3.21
N SER A 487 24.00 6.24 -1.93
CA SER A 487 24.21 5.27 -0.86
C SER A 487 23.15 4.15 -0.83
N GLU A 488 22.02 4.34 -1.49
CA GLU A 488 20.90 3.41 -1.57
C GLU A 488 20.83 2.70 -2.93
N ASN A 489 20.55 1.39 -2.93
CA ASN A 489 20.48 0.62 -4.17
C ASN A 489 19.44 1.18 -5.16
N LEU A 490 18.24 1.53 -4.66
CA LEU A 490 17.17 2.07 -5.50
C LEU A 490 17.51 3.45 -6.04
N GLY A 491 18.16 4.27 -5.23
CA GLY A 491 18.64 5.59 -5.59
C GLY A 491 19.73 5.53 -6.66
N SER A 492 20.73 4.66 -6.48
CA SER A 492 21.79 4.45 -7.47
C SER A 492 21.25 3.98 -8.83
N GLN A 493 20.23 3.09 -8.83
CA GLN A 493 19.55 2.70 -10.06
C GLN A 493 18.82 3.87 -10.72
N PHE A 494 18.18 4.74 -9.94
CA PHE A 494 17.51 5.93 -10.48
C PHE A 494 18.53 6.89 -11.12
N ILE A 495 19.65 7.15 -10.45
CA ILE A 495 20.74 7.97 -11.01
C ILE A 495 21.25 7.37 -12.32
N ALA A 496 21.39 6.04 -12.41
CA ALA A 496 21.82 5.38 -13.64
C ALA A 496 20.82 5.62 -14.79
N GLU A 497 19.51 5.51 -14.53
CA GLU A 497 18.49 5.76 -15.56
C GLU A 497 18.37 7.26 -15.92
N LEU A 498 18.70 8.15 -14.99
CA LEU A 498 18.73 9.60 -15.22
C LEU A 498 19.90 10.01 -16.11
N LEU A 499 21.13 9.55 -15.81
CA LEU A 499 22.34 10.02 -16.46
C LEU A 499 22.66 9.26 -17.74
N VAL A 500 22.41 7.94 -17.78
CA VAL A 500 22.67 7.12 -18.95
C VAL A 500 21.40 7.08 -19.81
N ASN A 501 21.01 8.24 -20.39
CA ASN A 501 19.75 8.41 -21.10
C ASN A 501 19.83 9.45 -22.21
N ASP A 502 19.87 8.99 -23.46
CA ASP A 502 19.94 9.84 -24.66
C ASP A 502 18.68 10.71 -24.82
N GLU A 503 17.47 10.14 -24.55
CA GLU A 503 16.23 10.88 -24.69
C GLU A 503 16.14 12.05 -23.68
N LEU A 504 16.56 11.82 -22.45
CA LEU A 504 16.60 12.88 -21.44
C LEU A 504 17.56 13.98 -21.86
N TYR A 505 18.79 13.62 -22.26
CA TYR A 505 19.82 14.60 -22.62
C TYR A 505 19.39 15.48 -23.81
N GLU A 506 18.69 14.91 -24.79
CA GLU A 506 18.11 15.67 -25.92
C GLU A 506 17.08 16.72 -25.46
N GLN A 507 16.27 16.41 -24.46
CA GLN A 507 15.23 17.33 -23.95
C GLN A 507 15.80 18.44 -23.06
N LEU A 508 17.08 18.33 -22.60
CA LEU A 508 17.68 19.32 -21.72
C LEU A 508 18.00 20.63 -22.44
N LYS A 509 17.59 21.74 -21.83
CA LYS A 509 18.02 23.08 -22.22
C LYS A 509 19.47 23.31 -21.77
N GLU A 510 20.18 24.26 -22.38
CA GLU A 510 21.59 24.53 -22.10
C GLU A 510 21.89 24.69 -20.59
N LYS A 511 21.08 25.45 -19.87
CA LYS A 511 21.22 25.61 -18.42
C LYS A 511 21.08 24.29 -17.62
N ASP A 512 20.24 23.39 -18.10
CA ASP A 512 19.98 22.12 -17.42
C ASP A 512 21.07 21.09 -17.79
N ARG A 513 21.73 21.23 -18.95
CA ARG A 513 22.95 20.48 -19.32
C ARG A 513 24.11 20.83 -18.40
N THR A 514 24.29 22.10 -18.04
CA THR A 514 25.29 22.49 -17.04
C THR A 514 25.05 21.82 -15.70
N VAL A 515 23.78 21.75 -15.27
CA VAL A 515 23.41 21.03 -14.03
C VAL A 515 23.68 19.52 -14.18
N PHE A 516 23.40 18.94 -15.33
CA PHE A 516 23.69 17.54 -15.64
C PHE A 516 25.18 17.23 -15.50
N GLU A 517 26.04 18.09 -16.08
CA GLU A 517 27.50 17.98 -15.97
C GLU A 517 27.97 18.08 -14.51
N GLU A 518 27.43 19.03 -13.75
CA GLU A 518 27.72 19.16 -12.31
C GLU A 518 27.32 17.91 -11.52
N VAL A 519 26.17 17.29 -11.83
CA VAL A 519 25.73 16.03 -11.18
C VAL A 519 26.75 14.93 -11.49
N VAL A 520 27.18 14.78 -12.73
CA VAL A 520 28.17 13.78 -13.14
C VAL A 520 29.48 13.99 -12.38
N ASP A 521 29.96 15.23 -12.30
CA ASP A 521 31.20 15.57 -11.58
C ASP A 521 31.08 15.31 -10.06
N ARG A 522 29.96 15.65 -9.43
CA ARG A 522 29.71 15.38 -8.03
C ARG A 522 29.72 13.87 -7.73
N ILE A 523 29.11 13.07 -8.58
CA ILE A 523 29.13 11.60 -8.45
C ILE A 523 30.55 11.08 -8.62
N ALA A 524 31.33 11.55 -9.59
CA ALA A 524 32.72 11.13 -9.75
C ALA A 524 33.54 11.42 -8.47
N VAL A 525 33.40 12.61 -7.89
CA VAL A 525 34.13 13.02 -6.68
C VAL A 525 33.79 12.17 -5.45
N THR A 526 32.61 11.52 -5.38
CA THR A 526 32.31 10.62 -4.26
C THR A 526 33.17 9.37 -4.21
N PHE A 527 33.83 9.02 -5.33
CA PHE A 527 34.77 7.89 -5.39
C PHE A 527 36.23 8.31 -5.10
N LYS A 528 36.47 9.55 -4.72
CA LYS A 528 37.78 10.02 -4.34
C LYS A 528 38.04 9.72 -2.87
N GLY A 529 39.17 9.06 -2.59
CA GLY A 529 39.59 8.75 -1.22
C GLY A 529 40.32 7.42 -1.13
N ASP A 530 40.50 6.94 0.07
CA ASP A 530 41.10 5.64 0.32
C ASP A 530 40.07 4.52 0.09
N ILE A 531 40.31 3.73 -0.94
CA ILE A 531 39.43 2.59 -1.30
C ILE A 531 39.46 1.42 -0.28
N THR A 532 40.29 1.49 0.75
CA THR A 532 40.31 0.51 1.84
C THR A 532 39.34 0.86 2.96
N GLU A 533 38.79 2.09 3.00
CA GLU A 533 37.79 2.49 3.95
C GLU A 533 36.46 1.75 3.72
N ALA A 534 35.90 1.18 4.80
CA ALA A 534 34.68 0.36 4.72
C ALA A 534 33.46 1.09 4.14
N ASP A 535 33.39 2.42 4.30
CA ASP A 535 32.28 3.25 3.84
C ASP A 535 32.46 3.75 2.39
N HIS A 536 33.60 3.43 1.76
CA HIS A 536 33.87 3.89 0.40
C HIS A 536 32.83 3.33 -0.59
N PRO A 537 32.27 4.15 -1.50
CA PRO A 537 31.20 3.74 -2.42
C PRO A 537 31.56 2.56 -3.32
N ILE A 538 32.84 2.31 -3.54
CA ILE A 538 33.35 1.20 -4.37
C ILE A 538 32.95 -0.18 -3.85
N HIS A 539 32.75 -0.33 -2.54
CA HIS A 539 32.33 -1.58 -1.90
C HIS A 539 30.83 -1.89 -2.11
N LYS A 540 30.07 -0.89 -2.58
CA LYS A 540 28.64 -1.08 -2.90
C LYS A 540 28.49 -1.48 -4.36
N SER A 541 28.13 -2.71 -4.63
CA SER A 541 28.01 -3.26 -5.99
C SER A 541 27.08 -2.45 -6.92
N PHE A 542 26.09 -1.75 -6.39
CA PHE A 542 25.19 -0.91 -7.16
C PHE A 542 25.84 0.43 -7.56
N SER A 543 26.67 1.03 -6.68
CA SER A 543 27.44 2.24 -7.00
C SER A 543 28.52 1.94 -8.05
N THR A 544 29.19 0.80 -7.94
CA THR A 544 30.18 0.33 -8.92
C THR A 544 29.56 0.07 -10.28
N ARG A 545 28.35 -0.49 -10.33
CA ARG A 545 27.60 -0.66 -11.61
C ARG A 545 27.25 0.66 -12.26
N LEU A 546 26.80 1.66 -11.50
CA LEU A 546 26.58 3.01 -12.02
C LEU A 546 27.88 3.58 -12.58
N LEU A 547 28.98 3.56 -11.81
CA LEU A 547 30.27 4.07 -12.22
C LEU A 547 30.74 3.44 -13.54
N LYS A 548 30.61 2.13 -13.66
CA LYS A 548 30.93 1.42 -14.91
C LYS A 548 30.11 1.91 -16.10
N SER A 549 28.81 2.13 -15.90
CA SER A 549 27.95 2.64 -16.97
C SER A 549 28.33 4.05 -17.41
N LEU A 550 28.78 4.92 -16.48
CA LEU A 550 29.29 6.25 -16.81
C LEU A 550 30.62 6.18 -17.60
N ILE A 551 31.55 5.31 -17.16
CA ILE A 551 32.86 5.08 -17.82
C ILE A 551 32.68 4.50 -19.23
N GLN A 552 31.80 3.51 -19.36
CA GLN A 552 31.55 2.86 -20.66
C GLN A 552 30.64 3.69 -21.59
N GLY A 553 29.92 4.70 -21.03
CA GLY A 553 28.99 5.54 -21.78
C GLY A 553 27.83 4.75 -22.35
N GLY A 554 27.21 3.86 -21.57
CA GLY A 554 26.11 3.04 -22.05
C GLY A 554 25.52 2.10 -21.02
N LYS A 555 24.56 1.29 -21.44
CA LYS A 555 23.84 0.32 -20.63
C LYS A 555 24.06 -1.11 -21.14
N TRP A 556 24.06 -2.06 -20.19
CA TRP A 556 23.99 -3.47 -20.53
C TRP A 556 22.53 -3.91 -20.66
N ASN A 557 22.13 -4.31 -21.85
CA ASN A 557 20.83 -4.93 -22.09
C ASN A 557 20.89 -6.43 -21.75
N SER A 558 20.30 -6.82 -20.63
CA SER A 558 20.31 -8.20 -20.14
C SER A 558 19.50 -9.16 -21.02
N LYS A 559 18.48 -8.67 -21.75
CA LYS A 559 17.65 -9.49 -22.64
C LYS A 559 18.41 -9.86 -23.93
N GLU A 560 19.07 -8.88 -24.51
CA GLU A 560 19.83 -9.06 -25.74
C GLU A 560 21.28 -9.50 -25.48
N LYS A 561 21.70 -9.50 -24.22
CA LYS A 561 23.09 -9.75 -23.78
C LYS A 561 24.10 -8.89 -24.57
N LYS A 562 23.74 -7.63 -24.77
CA LYS A 562 24.50 -6.67 -25.55
C LYS A 562 24.67 -5.37 -24.80
N PHE A 563 25.82 -4.74 -25.02
CA PHE A 563 26.07 -3.37 -24.57
C PHE A 563 25.44 -2.38 -25.57
N GLU A 564 24.66 -1.43 -25.05
CA GLU A 564 24.03 -0.35 -25.82
C GLU A 564 24.72 0.97 -25.49
N PRO A 565 25.55 1.50 -26.43
CA PRO A 565 26.24 2.77 -26.22
C PRO A 565 25.26 3.95 -26.30
N LEU A 566 25.58 5.02 -25.58
CA LEU A 566 24.93 6.32 -25.74
C LEU A 566 25.46 7.05 -26.97
N HIS A 567 24.59 7.82 -27.62
CA HIS A 567 24.93 8.58 -28.83
C HIS A 567 24.80 10.09 -28.65
N LYS A 568 24.07 10.56 -27.62
CA LYS A 568 23.72 11.96 -27.44
C LYS A 568 24.38 12.61 -26.22
N VAL A 569 25.00 11.84 -25.33
CA VAL A 569 25.61 12.33 -24.09
C VAL A 569 27.13 12.37 -24.21
N PRO A 570 27.72 13.46 -24.71
CA PRO A 570 29.15 13.52 -25.07
C PRO A 570 30.09 13.48 -23.86
N ILE A 571 29.59 13.85 -22.65
CA ILE A 571 30.43 13.92 -21.44
C ILE A 571 30.62 12.55 -20.76
N LEU A 572 29.89 11.52 -21.18
CA LEU A 572 30.04 10.14 -20.69
C LEU A 572 30.93 9.32 -21.63
N GLY A 573 31.21 8.08 -21.25
CA GLY A 573 32.10 7.22 -22.01
C GLY A 573 33.57 7.67 -21.93
N VAL A 574 34.22 7.78 -23.06
CA VAL A 574 35.65 8.12 -23.16
C VAL A 574 36.02 9.39 -22.40
N HIS A 575 35.23 10.44 -22.53
CA HIS A 575 35.50 11.72 -21.86
C HIS A 575 35.37 11.61 -20.32
N PHE A 576 34.34 10.92 -19.86
CA PHE A 576 34.22 10.65 -18.42
C PHE A 576 35.35 9.76 -17.92
N ALA A 577 35.71 8.72 -18.68
CA ALA A 577 36.78 7.79 -18.32
C ALA A 577 38.14 8.52 -18.15
N GLU A 578 38.51 9.40 -19.08
CA GLU A 578 39.69 10.26 -18.97
C GLU A 578 39.67 11.12 -17.70
N LYS A 579 38.60 11.90 -17.55
CA LYS A 579 38.42 12.81 -16.41
C LYS A 579 38.41 12.08 -15.06
N PHE A 580 37.79 10.89 -15.03
CA PHE A 580 37.77 10.06 -13.83
C PHE A 580 39.14 9.51 -13.49
N TYR A 581 39.91 9.06 -14.48
CA TYR A 581 41.27 8.60 -14.25
C TYR A 581 42.16 9.72 -13.73
N ASP A 582 42.17 10.88 -14.40
CA ASP A 582 43.05 11.99 -14.02
C ASP A 582 42.76 12.62 -12.66
N ASN A 583 41.50 12.66 -12.23
CA ASN A 583 41.10 13.36 -11.00
C ASN A 583 40.87 12.44 -9.79
N ILE A 584 40.59 11.16 -10.01
CA ILE A 584 40.16 10.24 -8.95
C ILE A 584 41.18 9.11 -8.71
N ILE A 585 41.61 8.44 -9.80
CA ILE A 585 42.53 7.27 -9.69
C ILE A 585 43.98 7.74 -9.75
N ASP A 586 44.39 8.41 -10.82
CA ASP A 586 45.73 8.82 -11.15
C ASP A 586 46.81 7.70 -11.11
N SER A 587 48.08 8.05 -11.34
CA SER A 587 49.20 7.10 -11.35
C SER A 587 49.61 6.58 -9.97
N SER A 588 49.22 7.27 -8.89
CA SER A 588 49.67 6.96 -7.53
C SER A 588 48.89 5.79 -6.91
N ASN A 589 47.61 5.67 -7.21
CA ASN A 589 46.73 4.66 -6.61
C ASN A 589 46.15 3.63 -7.61
N LEU A 590 46.51 3.71 -8.91
CA LEU A 590 46.04 2.79 -9.94
C LEU A 590 46.30 1.30 -9.60
N LEU A 591 47.45 0.99 -8.99
CA LEU A 591 47.76 -0.37 -8.57
C LEU A 591 46.84 -0.88 -7.48
N ASP A 592 46.45 -0.02 -6.53
CA ASP A 592 45.55 -0.37 -5.44
C ASP A 592 44.13 -0.61 -5.98
N TRP A 593 43.68 0.21 -6.95
CA TRP A 593 42.41 -0.01 -7.64
C TRP A 593 42.35 -1.33 -8.44
N ILE A 594 43.49 -1.79 -8.97
CA ILE A 594 43.57 -3.08 -9.66
C ILE A 594 43.56 -4.24 -8.67
N LYS A 595 44.27 -4.11 -7.53
CA LYS A 595 44.40 -5.17 -6.54
C LYS A 595 43.14 -5.38 -5.70
N ASN A 596 42.35 -4.35 -5.51
CA ASN A 596 41.11 -4.46 -4.75
C ASN A 596 40.01 -5.13 -5.63
N PRO A 597 39.40 -6.24 -5.20
CA PRO A 597 38.39 -6.98 -5.94
C PRO A 597 37.14 -6.14 -6.32
N ASP A 598 36.74 -5.20 -5.47
CA ASP A 598 35.54 -4.37 -5.69
C ASP A 598 35.76 -3.29 -6.76
N SER A 599 37.00 -2.76 -6.89
CA SER A 599 37.36 -1.73 -7.85
C SER A 599 37.94 -2.25 -9.16
N SER A 600 38.47 -3.46 -9.19
CA SER A 600 39.20 -4.03 -10.34
C SER A 600 38.39 -4.01 -11.65
N PHE A 601 37.09 -4.28 -11.59
CA PHE A 601 36.21 -4.18 -12.76
C PHE A 601 35.97 -2.73 -13.24
N THR A 602 36.16 -1.74 -12.41
CA THR A 602 36.17 -0.32 -12.82
C THR A 602 37.38 -0.03 -13.66
N VAL A 603 38.55 -0.57 -13.31
CA VAL A 603 39.76 -0.43 -14.12
C VAL A 603 39.66 -1.18 -15.45
N VAL A 604 38.97 -2.35 -15.47
CA VAL A 604 38.65 -3.03 -16.74
C VAL A 604 37.80 -2.13 -17.63
N ALA A 605 36.78 -1.48 -17.09
CA ALA A 605 35.92 -0.56 -17.86
C ALA A 605 36.71 0.64 -18.40
N LEU A 606 37.63 1.20 -17.60
CA LEU A 606 38.56 2.25 -18.06
C LEU A 606 39.44 1.78 -19.24
N PHE A 607 40.01 0.60 -19.08
CA PHE A 607 40.83 0.01 -20.14
C PHE A 607 40.06 -0.14 -21.45
N GLU A 608 38.87 -0.73 -21.41
CA GLU A 608 37.99 -0.93 -22.57
C GLU A 608 37.57 0.40 -23.22
N SER A 609 37.21 1.39 -22.42
CA SER A 609 36.71 2.70 -22.90
C SER A 609 37.82 3.57 -23.49
N LEU A 610 39.04 3.52 -22.93
CA LEU A 610 40.17 4.35 -23.34
C LEU A 610 41.04 3.70 -24.40
N GLN A 611 40.85 2.41 -24.70
CA GLN A 611 41.68 1.67 -25.66
C GLN A 611 41.61 2.27 -27.07
N GLY A 612 42.79 2.55 -27.65
CA GLY A 612 42.92 3.14 -28.97
C GLY A 612 42.48 4.60 -29.10
N LYS A 613 42.20 5.26 -27.98
CA LYS A 613 41.77 6.66 -27.92
C LYS A 613 42.92 7.58 -27.49
N LYS A 614 42.87 8.84 -27.94
CA LYS A 614 43.85 9.85 -27.56
C LYS A 614 43.80 10.18 -26.07
N GLU A 615 42.62 10.16 -25.53
CA GLU A 615 42.30 10.42 -24.14
C GLU A 615 42.90 9.36 -23.19
N GLY A 616 43.17 8.15 -23.69
CA GLY A 616 43.75 7.05 -22.92
C GLY A 616 45.28 7.10 -22.77
N LYS A 617 46.00 8.01 -23.39
CA LYS A 617 47.47 8.00 -23.39
C LYS A 617 48.11 7.99 -22.02
N GLN A 618 47.62 8.83 -21.10
CA GLN A 618 48.16 8.90 -19.75
C GLN A 618 47.90 7.59 -18.99
N PHE A 619 46.68 7.10 -19.02
CA PHE A 619 46.29 5.84 -18.40
C PHE A 619 47.19 4.67 -18.89
N PHE A 620 47.37 4.53 -20.17
CA PHE A 620 48.18 3.42 -20.73
C PHE A 620 49.69 3.57 -20.45
N ASN A 621 50.22 4.79 -20.34
CA ASN A 621 51.60 5.01 -19.92
C ASN A 621 51.81 4.58 -18.46
N ASP A 622 50.92 5.02 -17.56
CA ASP A 622 50.97 4.66 -16.14
C ASP A 622 50.75 3.16 -15.94
N PHE A 623 49.80 2.58 -16.67
CA PHE A 623 49.50 1.16 -16.65
C PHE A 623 50.72 0.31 -17.06
N LYS A 624 51.46 0.69 -18.14
CA LYS A 624 52.70 0.01 -18.56
C LYS A 624 53.76 -0.01 -17.49
N SER A 625 53.83 1.03 -16.63
CA SER A 625 54.81 1.12 -15.56
C SER A 625 54.55 0.15 -14.39
N ILE A 626 53.28 -0.24 -14.21
CA ILE A 626 52.84 -1.10 -13.10
C ILE A 626 52.43 -2.52 -13.52
N LYS A 627 52.30 -2.78 -14.83
CA LYS A 627 51.85 -4.07 -15.41
C LYS A 627 52.53 -5.29 -14.76
N ASN A 628 53.83 -5.22 -14.53
CA ASN A 628 54.63 -6.31 -13.95
C ASN A 628 54.44 -6.49 -12.42
N LYS A 629 53.71 -5.56 -11.79
CA LYS A 629 53.41 -5.61 -10.35
C LYS A 629 52.01 -6.16 -10.05
N ILE A 630 51.25 -6.53 -11.09
CA ILE A 630 49.92 -7.09 -10.99
C ILE A 630 50.05 -8.60 -10.89
N ASP A 631 49.80 -9.13 -9.70
CA ASP A 631 49.79 -10.57 -9.44
C ASP A 631 48.46 -11.19 -9.93
N SER A 632 48.55 -12.40 -10.48
CA SER A 632 47.38 -13.20 -10.78
C SER A 632 46.85 -13.83 -9.49
N ASP A 633 45.79 -13.27 -8.91
CA ASP A 633 45.09 -13.84 -7.76
C ASP A 633 43.74 -14.42 -8.26
N GLU A 634 43.51 -15.73 -7.98
CA GLU A 634 42.26 -16.40 -8.40
C GLU A 634 41.02 -15.72 -7.80
N SER A 635 41.13 -15.06 -6.67
CA SER A 635 40.03 -14.34 -6.02
C SER A 635 39.63 -13.04 -6.74
N ASN A 636 40.58 -12.38 -7.45
CA ASN A 636 40.35 -11.12 -8.14
C ASN A 636 40.04 -11.31 -9.64
N LYS A 637 38.79 -11.59 -9.95
CA LYS A 637 38.32 -11.82 -11.33
C LYS A 637 38.54 -10.63 -12.25
N GLY A 638 38.45 -9.40 -11.73
CA GLY A 638 38.65 -8.18 -12.53
C GLY A 638 40.11 -7.99 -12.96
N ALA A 639 41.08 -8.18 -12.04
CA ALA A 639 42.51 -8.13 -12.35
C ALA A 639 42.89 -9.22 -13.36
N ASN A 640 42.38 -10.43 -13.21
CA ASN A 640 42.61 -11.53 -14.14
C ASN A 640 42.04 -11.23 -15.56
N LEU A 641 40.84 -10.61 -15.62
CA LEU A 641 40.26 -10.18 -16.89
C LEU A 641 41.13 -9.09 -17.52
N LEU A 642 41.58 -8.11 -16.77
CA LEU A 642 42.47 -7.04 -17.22
C LEU A 642 43.75 -7.60 -17.81
N LEU A 643 44.43 -8.53 -17.13
CA LEU A 643 45.66 -9.20 -17.64
C LEU A 643 45.41 -9.98 -18.96
N ARG A 644 44.23 -10.56 -19.13
CA ARG A 644 43.83 -11.22 -20.38
C ARG A 644 43.66 -10.20 -21.50
N LEU A 645 42.92 -9.12 -21.29
CA LEU A 645 42.71 -8.05 -22.27
C LEU A 645 44.05 -7.41 -22.70
N VAL A 646 44.96 -7.23 -21.77
CA VAL A 646 46.32 -6.73 -22.06
C VAL A 646 47.08 -7.67 -22.99
N LYS A 647 47.01 -9.00 -22.79
CA LYS A 647 47.65 -10.00 -23.65
C LYS A 647 47.02 -10.05 -25.05
N GLU A 648 45.70 -9.95 -25.13
CA GLU A 648 44.95 -10.00 -26.39
C GLU A 648 45.19 -8.76 -27.27
N ASN A 649 45.50 -7.62 -26.64
CA ASN A 649 45.67 -6.35 -27.35
C ASN A 649 47.13 -5.88 -27.51
N GLU A 650 48.11 -6.75 -27.16
CA GLU A 650 49.57 -6.48 -27.28
C GLU A 650 50.01 -5.14 -26.60
N VAL A 651 49.40 -4.76 -25.47
CA VAL A 651 49.66 -3.50 -24.76
C VAL A 651 50.78 -3.61 -23.72
#